data_015bede4181de608cfc2bc61efd499ad
#
_entry.id   015bede4181de608cfc2bc61efd499ad
#
_cell.length_a   1.000
_cell.length_b   1.000
_cell.length_c   1.000
_cell.angle_alpha   90.00
_cell.angle_beta   90.00
_cell.angle_gamma   90.00
#
_symmetry.space_group_name_H-M   'P 1'
#
loop_
_entity.id
_entity.type
_entity.pdbx_description
1 polymer ?
#
loop_
_entity_poly.entity_id
_entity_poly.type
_entity_poly.pdbx_seq_one_letter_code
_entity_poly.pdbx_strand_id
1 'polypeptide(L)'
;MCGAIHVDLFYMMLYVVEHGRWPQSIGAPTASGKTSVIDIHVFLNAMAGIASVAGSEVAQELGGLPLQRIPRRLVLTVNRRSLVDDQFEEADMLRDRLQSDDHSDDGLRLYRRGLDLRSAVDDGLAQENKSLRMITAELRGGISPNREWRYYPQTCAVICATPDMFGSRLLFRGYGTSRTMRSMEAGLLAYDTVLIADEAHLSRQLLETACQVSRIENMAETPLSSQVTPLQVVETTATPASGNAEERVGVLESDFEVDTALARRLNNPKSVFTNFDFEKDKDVIDAIVAQCIALILSNIEADKSNDSNPHVLGCIVNTVKNAKVVAKELERQCKKHGISRPVDVYIGPMRAFDKCQIARKLHSLPYLKPDDAPCCIIGTQTLEVGVDVDFTDMVTEIAPGSALVQRSGRVNRRGLRSEGSVYVFGLDLQKLTEKKQASAPRTYSPDDIRKTWEWLASLPKTNSEKPDISAWSVYRSALNGQPIPGEQPRRLLFQRLEPWDVENLSSTDEDLCADISEEYLQQGRSDLNLWLRDNLELDTPDINVVVRHLPWDDALAIELLEVTQPENDELFPVGRWRGFNYLFDKMNKRSDKVEIPVAIDDEGIERKYSVRLPHRVFRYRASEPENHRVVCLHEGTTNTVRSGDVLILDDFARVFSKFSEDIAIFDPEGSDTSEDIFNQCDSSTLVTSYDSLNSGEPKVAEAFRRLQELEEGDFVNIDEKTERMQEDLRLLRMKAAGASFLAERTRGEAYSLVWYRREKPDVPYEDNKGRVIPHDVQWLVSSAQSDSLDSESNQEILSTRTTNRTLHLGGVPSGMGEPQRSDGHQNHVAQRAQALGSLIGLDPAIVEDLRIAGNFHDEGKKDERFQRMLRYGHQSSADAEPLAKSLFQSRSWEQRFRNTYQLRGWRHEQRSVAEFRFACETYIQLESMDEFDKQLVQRLIGTSHGHGRSTFHYGTAYLLPQAGGASRDANPKLNDISDRLFEMGEWETLVDRTSQRYGFWGISYLEALLRAADITCSKEGQ
;
A
#
# COMPACT_ATOMS: atom_id res chain seq x y z
N MET A 1 -14.51 -14.88 19.17
CA MET A 1 -14.85 -13.65 18.47
C MET A 1 -16.14 -12.98 18.95
N CYS A 2 -17.16 -13.68 19.36
CA CYS A 2 -18.42 -13.06 19.79
C CYS A 2 -18.47 -12.52 21.23
N GLY A 3 -17.34 -12.20 21.84
CA GLY A 3 -17.29 -11.82 23.25
C GLY A 3 -17.53 -10.36 23.57
N ALA A 4 -17.57 -9.43 22.64
CA ALA A 4 -17.90 -8.03 22.88
C ALA A 4 -18.01 -7.26 21.55
N ILE A 5 -19.05 -7.49 20.77
CA ILE A 5 -19.50 -6.46 19.83
C ILE A 5 -20.11 -5.39 20.73
N HIS A 6 -19.52 -4.18 20.71
CA HIS A 6 -20.10 -3.04 21.42
C HIS A 6 -21.49 -2.72 20.87
N VAL A 7 -22.37 -2.23 21.72
CA VAL A 7 -23.77 -2.01 21.37
C VAL A 7 -23.95 -1.04 20.19
N ASP A 8 -23.11 -0.02 20.10
CA ASP A 8 -23.06 0.94 18.97
C ASP A 8 -22.70 0.27 17.63
N LEU A 9 -21.80 -0.68 17.65
CA LEU A 9 -21.39 -1.47 16.48
C LEU A 9 -22.49 -2.43 16.05
N PHE A 10 -23.25 -2.98 17.00
CA PHE A 10 -24.40 -3.79 16.71
C PHE A 10 -25.50 -2.98 15.99
N TYR A 11 -25.78 -1.76 16.45
CA TYR A 11 -26.73 -0.86 15.76
C TYR A 11 -26.25 -0.48 14.36
N MET A 12 -24.96 -0.28 14.16
CA MET A 12 -24.41 -0.05 12.83
C MET A 12 -24.62 -1.25 11.90
N MET A 13 -24.34 -2.46 12.41
CA MET A 13 -24.58 -3.70 11.66
C MET A 13 -26.06 -3.84 11.29
N LEU A 14 -26.98 -3.60 12.24
CA LEU A 14 -28.43 -3.64 12.00
C LEU A 14 -28.85 -2.61 10.94
N TYR A 15 -28.31 -1.38 11.03
CA TYR A 15 -28.58 -0.35 10.03
C TYR A 15 -28.21 -0.83 8.61
N VAL A 16 -27.03 -1.42 8.44
CA VAL A 16 -26.58 -1.91 7.13
C VAL A 16 -27.44 -3.08 6.65
N VAL A 17 -27.83 -3.99 7.55
CA VAL A 17 -28.70 -5.13 7.22
C VAL A 17 -30.08 -4.66 6.76
N GLU A 18 -30.67 -3.67 7.44
CA GLU A 18 -32.01 -3.15 7.14
C GLU A 18 -32.03 -2.34 5.84
N HIS A 19 -30.98 -1.52 5.60
CA HIS A 19 -30.97 -0.56 4.49
C HIS A 19 -30.17 -1.04 3.25
N GLY A 20 -29.36 -2.09 3.38
CA GLY A 20 -28.47 -2.57 2.33
C GLY A 20 -27.33 -1.58 1.97
N ARG A 21 -27.09 -0.60 2.83
CA ARG A 21 -26.06 0.43 2.66
C ARG A 21 -25.51 0.87 4.01
N TRP A 22 -24.27 1.35 3.99
CA TRP A 22 -23.65 1.93 5.15
C TRP A 22 -24.24 3.31 5.48
N PRO A 23 -24.26 3.72 6.77
CA PRO A 23 -24.66 5.09 7.14
C PRO A 23 -23.67 6.12 6.58
N GLN A 24 -24.13 7.34 6.33
CA GLN A 24 -23.23 8.39 5.84
C GLN A 24 -22.23 8.85 6.91
N SER A 25 -22.59 8.75 8.18
CA SER A 25 -21.74 9.17 9.28
C SER A 25 -21.80 8.22 10.48
N ILE A 26 -20.63 7.91 11.04
CA ILE A 26 -20.46 7.13 12.27
C ILE A 26 -19.90 8.06 13.34
N GLY A 27 -20.73 8.44 14.30
CA GLY A 27 -20.35 9.27 15.44
C GLY A 27 -19.79 8.40 16.57
N ALA A 28 -18.48 8.18 16.58
CA ALA A 28 -17.84 7.28 17.52
C ALA A 28 -16.69 7.99 18.25
N PRO A 29 -16.81 8.26 19.57
CA PRO A 29 -15.73 8.83 20.36
C PRO A 29 -14.43 8.02 20.30
N THR A 30 -13.31 8.62 20.70
CA THR A 30 -12.04 7.90 20.80
C THR A 30 -12.19 6.74 21.78
N ALA A 31 -11.64 5.55 21.45
CA ALA A 31 -11.76 4.31 22.23
C ALA A 31 -13.13 3.61 22.23
N SER A 32 -14.06 3.99 21.36
CA SER A 32 -15.34 3.29 21.19
C SER A 32 -15.25 1.98 20.37
N GLY A 33 -14.14 1.70 19.73
CA GLY A 33 -13.95 0.46 18.94
C GLY A 33 -14.19 0.65 17.43
N LYS A 34 -13.90 1.81 16.87
CA LYS A 34 -14.07 2.14 15.43
C LYS A 34 -13.49 1.08 14.47
N THR A 35 -12.43 0.39 14.83
CA THR A 35 -11.75 -0.63 14.00
C THR A 35 -12.63 -1.85 13.74
N SER A 36 -13.62 -2.12 14.61
CA SER A 36 -14.55 -3.25 14.40
C SER A 36 -15.46 -3.10 13.16
N VAL A 37 -15.38 -1.99 12.43
CA VAL A 37 -15.97 -1.89 11.08
C VAL A 37 -15.43 -2.97 10.15
N ILE A 38 -14.19 -3.45 10.36
CA ILE A 38 -13.57 -4.56 9.64
C ILE A 38 -14.38 -5.85 9.90
N ASP A 39 -14.58 -6.19 11.18
CA ASP A 39 -15.32 -7.39 11.58
C ASP A 39 -16.76 -7.36 11.04
N ILE A 40 -17.43 -6.20 11.14
CA ILE A 40 -18.79 -6.00 10.62
C ILE A 40 -18.83 -6.20 9.12
N HIS A 41 -17.89 -5.61 8.38
CA HIS A 41 -17.85 -5.77 6.92
C HIS A 41 -17.69 -7.23 6.50
N VAL A 42 -16.77 -7.95 7.14
CA VAL A 42 -16.53 -9.37 6.86
C VAL A 42 -17.76 -10.22 7.24
N PHE A 43 -18.39 -9.92 8.38
CA PHE A 43 -19.62 -10.57 8.80
C PHE A 43 -20.77 -10.37 7.81
N LEU A 44 -20.99 -9.14 7.39
CA LEU A 44 -22.03 -8.81 6.41
C LEU A 44 -21.82 -9.51 5.07
N ASN A 45 -20.57 -9.63 4.62
CA ASN A 45 -20.24 -10.40 3.42
C ASN A 45 -20.49 -11.90 3.60
N ALA A 46 -20.18 -12.47 4.77
CA ALA A 46 -20.50 -13.85 5.08
C ALA A 46 -22.04 -14.09 5.10
N MET A 47 -22.81 -13.19 5.70
CA MET A 47 -24.27 -13.24 5.69
C MET A 47 -24.84 -13.18 4.25
N ALA A 48 -24.30 -12.27 3.42
CA ALA A 48 -24.71 -12.14 2.03
C ALA A 48 -24.43 -13.41 1.22
N GLY A 49 -23.31 -14.11 1.50
CA GLY A 49 -22.99 -15.41 0.90
C GLY A 49 -23.98 -16.51 1.32
N ILE A 50 -24.34 -16.58 2.60
CA ILE A 50 -25.34 -17.55 3.08
C ILE A 50 -26.71 -17.27 2.47
N ALA A 51 -27.12 -16.00 2.40
CA ALA A 51 -28.40 -15.59 1.81
C ALA A 51 -28.51 -15.88 0.30
N SER A 52 -27.38 -16.09 -0.40
CA SER A 52 -27.40 -16.44 -1.83
C SER A 52 -27.78 -17.88 -2.11
N VAL A 53 -27.78 -18.77 -1.10
CA VAL A 53 -28.11 -20.21 -1.25
C VAL A 53 -29.61 -20.42 -1.28
N ALA A 54 -30.14 -20.71 -2.46
CA ALA A 54 -31.57 -20.99 -2.61
C ALA A 54 -32.03 -22.19 -1.78
N GLY A 55 -33.13 -22.03 -1.02
CA GLY A 55 -33.84 -23.13 -0.33
C GLY A 55 -33.38 -23.48 1.08
N SER A 56 -32.39 -22.77 1.66
CA SER A 56 -32.07 -22.93 3.09
C SER A 56 -33.04 -22.15 3.97
N GLU A 57 -33.37 -22.65 5.16
CA GLU A 57 -34.22 -21.93 6.12
C GLU A 57 -33.63 -20.54 6.45
N VAL A 58 -32.30 -20.48 6.62
CA VAL A 58 -31.58 -19.23 6.87
C VAL A 58 -31.68 -18.28 5.66
N ALA A 59 -31.58 -18.79 4.42
CA ALA A 59 -31.77 -17.97 3.23
C ALA A 59 -33.20 -17.45 3.09
N GLN A 60 -34.22 -18.20 3.56
CA GLN A 60 -35.62 -17.74 3.58
C GLN A 60 -35.81 -16.61 4.61
N GLU A 61 -35.23 -16.74 5.80
CA GLU A 61 -35.30 -15.69 6.84
C GLU A 61 -34.53 -14.43 6.41
N LEU A 62 -33.35 -14.58 5.76
CA LEU A 62 -32.53 -13.47 5.29
C LEU A 62 -32.93 -12.94 3.90
N GLY A 63 -33.71 -13.70 3.14
CA GLY A 63 -34.02 -13.40 1.73
C GLY A 63 -34.88 -12.15 1.48
N GLY A 64 -35.48 -11.57 2.55
CA GLY A 64 -36.15 -10.27 2.48
C GLY A 64 -35.24 -9.07 2.71
N LEU A 65 -33.98 -9.29 3.09
CA LEU A 65 -33.02 -8.24 3.42
C LEU A 65 -32.16 -7.88 2.19
N PRO A 66 -31.78 -6.61 2.01
CA PRO A 66 -31.04 -6.16 0.82
C PRO A 66 -29.54 -6.50 0.88
N LEU A 67 -29.17 -7.69 1.36
CA LEU A 67 -27.79 -8.12 1.61
C LEU A 67 -26.93 -8.21 0.33
N GLN A 68 -27.55 -8.42 -0.82
CA GLN A 68 -26.83 -8.48 -2.11
C GLN A 68 -26.17 -7.14 -2.49
N ARG A 69 -26.67 -6.02 -1.94
CA ARG A 69 -26.12 -4.68 -2.16
C ARG A 69 -24.95 -4.32 -1.24
N ILE A 70 -24.57 -5.20 -0.33
CA ILE A 70 -23.42 -4.98 0.56
C ILE A 70 -22.15 -5.03 -0.27
N PRO A 71 -21.32 -3.98 -0.24
CA PRO A 71 -20.07 -3.94 -0.99
C PRO A 71 -19.10 -5.06 -0.56
N ARG A 72 -18.41 -5.64 -1.53
CA ARG A 72 -17.37 -6.65 -1.26
C ARG A 72 -16.07 -6.03 -0.75
N ARG A 73 -15.79 -4.78 -1.08
CA ARG A 73 -14.55 -4.09 -0.69
C ARG A 73 -14.82 -3.02 0.36
N LEU A 74 -14.06 -3.09 1.44
CA LEU A 74 -13.96 -2.03 2.44
C LEU A 74 -12.62 -1.32 2.25
N VAL A 75 -12.65 -0.01 2.07
CA VAL A 75 -11.45 0.82 2.10
C VAL A 75 -11.48 1.67 3.37
N LEU A 76 -10.46 1.51 4.20
CA LEU A 76 -10.24 2.36 5.37
C LEU A 76 -9.17 3.40 5.03
N THR A 77 -9.51 4.68 5.10
CA THR A 77 -8.53 5.75 4.87
C THR A 77 -8.22 6.49 6.14
N VAL A 78 -6.92 6.65 6.39
CA VAL A 78 -6.37 7.42 7.51
C VAL A 78 -5.20 8.26 7.07
N ASN A 79 -5.10 9.48 7.60
CA ASN A 79 -4.09 10.46 7.20
C ASN A 79 -2.66 10.13 7.66
N ARG A 80 -2.42 9.01 8.35
CA ARG A 80 -1.11 8.65 8.87
C ARG A 80 -0.75 7.21 8.52
N ARG A 81 0.46 7.00 8.01
CA ARG A 81 0.97 5.69 7.58
C ARG A 81 0.95 4.64 8.70
N SER A 82 1.36 5.01 9.92
CA SER A 82 1.36 4.08 11.07
C SER A 82 -0.03 3.55 11.44
N LEU A 83 -1.08 4.32 11.19
CA LEU A 83 -2.46 3.85 11.40
C LEU A 83 -2.90 2.87 10.33
N VAL A 84 -2.45 3.09 9.10
CA VAL A 84 -2.69 2.14 8.01
C VAL A 84 -2.09 0.79 8.37
N ASP A 85 -0.87 0.81 8.93
CA ASP A 85 -0.17 -0.41 9.38
C ASP A 85 -0.94 -1.16 10.46
N ASP A 86 -1.39 -0.46 11.52
CA ASP A 86 -2.13 -1.07 12.63
C ASP A 86 -3.48 -1.66 12.16
N GLN A 87 -4.20 -0.93 11.31
CA GLN A 87 -5.47 -1.43 10.73
C GLN A 87 -5.24 -2.61 9.80
N PHE A 88 -4.14 -2.59 9.06
CA PHE A 88 -3.77 -3.68 8.20
C PHE A 88 -3.39 -4.93 9.00
N GLU A 89 -2.60 -4.81 10.08
CA GLU A 89 -2.25 -5.94 10.96
C GLU A 89 -3.50 -6.59 11.57
N GLU A 90 -4.49 -5.79 12.00
CA GLU A 90 -5.76 -6.30 12.54
C GLU A 90 -6.57 -7.06 11.47
N ALA A 91 -6.67 -6.49 10.26
CA ALA A 91 -7.31 -7.15 9.14
C ALA A 91 -6.60 -8.46 8.74
N ASP A 92 -5.26 -8.44 8.77
CA ASP A 92 -4.42 -9.57 8.40
C ASP A 92 -4.53 -10.72 9.40
N MET A 93 -4.53 -10.41 10.70
CA MET A 93 -4.82 -11.41 11.74
C MET A 93 -6.22 -12.04 11.59
N LEU A 94 -7.23 -11.26 11.22
CA LEU A 94 -8.58 -11.78 10.94
C LEU A 94 -8.56 -12.70 9.71
N ARG A 95 -7.88 -12.29 8.63
CA ARG A 95 -7.69 -13.11 7.42
C ARG A 95 -7.06 -14.45 7.77
N ASP A 96 -5.96 -14.46 8.51
CA ASP A 96 -5.22 -15.68 8.86
C ASP A 96 -6.10 -16.67 9.66
N ARG A 97 -6.90 -16.16 10.59
CA ARG A 97 -7.88 -16.97 11.34
C ARG A 97 -8.96 -17.56 10.42
N LEU A 98 -9.44 -16.79 9.44
CA LEU A 98 -10.45 -17.24 8.48
C LEU A 98 -9.89 -18.24 7.47
N GLN A 99 -8.62 -18.13 7.09
CA GLN A 99 -7.97 -19.07 6.18
C GLN A 99 -7.54 -20.38 6.84
N SER A 100 -7.37 -20.40 8.17
CA SER A 100 -6.95 -21.61 8.89
C SER A 100 -8.02 -22.71 8.81
N ASP A 101 -7.61 -23.97 8.75
CA ASP A 101 -8.49 -25.14 8.71
C ASP A 101 -8.90 -25.64 10.11
N ASP A 102 -8.76 -24.81 11.16
CA ASP A 102 -9.20 -25.16 12.50
C ASP A 102 -10.72 -25.18 12.59
N HIS A 103 -11.28 -26.36 12.84
CA HIS A 103 -12.72 -26.63 12.91
C HIS A 103 -13.27 -26.61 14.34
N SER A 104 -12.51 -26.17 15.32
CA SER A 104 -12.90 -26.22 16.73
C SER A 104 -14.04 -25.26 17.12
N ASP A 105 -14.30 -24.24 16.30
CA ASP A 105 -15.33 -23.21 16.52
C ASP A 105 -16.44 -23.27 15.46
N ASP A 106 -17.66 -23.66 15.88
CA ASP A 106 -18.82 -23.75 14.99
C ASP A 106 -19.26 -22.41 14.40
N GLY A 107 -19.10 -21.32 15.14
CA GLY A 107 -19.39 -19.96 14.65
C GLY A 107 -18.45 -19.56 13.53
N LEU A 108 -17.17 -19.83 13.71
CA LEU A 108 -16.16 -19.54 12.70
C LEU A 108 -16.35 -20.38 11.42
N ARG A 109 -16.82 -21.63 11.58
CA ARG A 109 -17.16 -22.49 10.44
C ARG A 109 -18.30 -21.93 9.58
N LEU A 110 -19.33 -21.37 10.20
CA LEU A 110 -20.44 -20.73 9.48
C LEU A 110 -19.98 -19.47 8.73
N TYR A 111 -19.12 -18.69 9.36
CA TYR A 111 -18.48 -17.52 8.76
C TYR A 111 -17.68 -17.87 7.50
N ARG A 112 -16.78 -18.84 7.61
CA ARG A 112 -15.96 -19.35 6.51
C ARG A 112 -16.83 -19.81 5.35
N ARG A 113 -17.87 -20.61 5.65
CA ARG A 113 -18.81 -21.08 4.62
C ARG A 113 -19.53 -19.91 3.92
N GLY A 114 -19.93 -18.89 4.65
CA GLY A 114 -20.56 -17.70 4.05
C GLY A 114 -19.64 -16.98 3.09
N LEU A 115 -18.38 -16.78 3.48
CA LEU A 115 -17.36 -16.16 2.62
C LEU A 115 -17.01 -17.03 1.40
N ASP A 116 -16.92 -18.36 1.58
CA ASP A 116 -16.70 -19.29 0.47
C ASP A 116 -17.86 -19.18 -0.56
N LEU A 117 -19.11 -19.13 -0.10
CA LEU A 117 -20.26 -18.93 -0.97
C LEU A 117 -20.29 -17.56 -1.65
N ARG A 118 -19.82 -16.50 -0.94
CA ARG A 118 -19.79 -15.13 -1.48
C ARG A 118 -18.79 -14.98 -2.61
N SER A 119 -17.65 -15.69 -2.54
CA SER A 119 -16.53 -15.61 -3.49
C SER A 119 -16.54 -16.71 -4.55
N ALA A 120 -17.38 -17.75 -4.40
CA ALA A 120 -17.40 -18.89 -5.30
C ALA A 120 -17.89 -18.50 -6.70
N VAL A 121 -17.02 -18.70 -7.68
CA VAL A 121 -17.33 -18.56 -9.10
C VAL A 121 -17.62 -19.95 -9.66
N ASP A 122 -18.84 -20.16 -10.14
CA ASP A 122 -19.21 -21.41 -10.81
C ASP A 122 -18.96 -21.28 -12.31
N ASP A 123 -17.72 -21.50 -12.71
CA ASP A 123 -17.28 -21.47 -14.10
C ASP A 123 -17.04 -22.85 -14.71
N GLY A 124 -17.32 -23.91 -13.95
CA GLY A 124 -17.07 -25.29 -14.38
C GLY A 124 -15.59 -25.67 -14.51
N LEU A 125 -14.70 -24.75 -14.17
CA LEU A 125 -13.24 -24.91 -14.27
C LEU A 125 -12.58 -25.15 -12.89
N ALA A 126 -13.36 -25.12 -11.83
CA ALA A 126 -12.87 -25.22 -10.45
C ALA A 126 -12.18 -26.56 -10.21
N GLN A 127 -10.86 -26.60 -10.36
CA GLN A 127 -9.99 -27.60 -9.78
C GLN A 127 -9.56 -27.12 -8.41
N GLU A 128 -9.94 -27.83 -7.34
CA GLU A 128 -9.40 -27.82 -5.96
C GLU A 128 -8.74 -26.52 -5.43
N ASN A 129 -9.11 -25.35 -5.94
CA ASN A 129 -8.56 -24.10 -5.45
C ASN A 129 -9.14 -23.80 -4.07
N LYS A 130 -8.27 -23.70 -3.06
CA LYS A 130 -8.63 -23.14 -1.77
C LYS A 130 -9.31 -21.80 -2.02
N SER A 131 -10.59 -21.69 -1.69
CA SER A 131 -11.33 -20.45 -1.87
C SER A 131 -10.64 -19.36 -1.07
N LEU A 132 -10.33 -18.26 -1.74
CA LEU A 132 -9.76 -17.09 -1.09
C LEU A 132 -10.90 -16.37 -0.36
N ARG A 133 -11.02 -16.60 0.95
CA ARG A 133 -12.15 -16.11 1.78
C ARG A 133 -12.12 -14.62 2.01
N MET A 134 -10.93 -14.09 2.22
CA MET A 134 -10.71 -12.68 2.51
C MET A 134 -9.34 -12.24 1.98
N ILE A 135 -9.30 -11.04 1.41
CA ILE A 135 -8.07 -10.38 0.94
C ILE A 135 -7.81 -9.16 1.80
N THR A 136 -6.57 -8.96 2.19
CA THR A 136 -6.10 -7.75 2.86
C THR A 136 -5.09 -7.04 1.97
N ALA A 137 -5.16 -5.73 1.90
CA ALA A 137 -4.21 -4.93 1.14
C ALA A 137 -3.86 -3.63 1.86
N GLU A 138 -2.63 -3.18 1.65
CA GLU A 138 -2.11 -1.95 2.19
C GLU A 138 -1.73 -1.00 1.06
N LEU A 139 -2.35 0.20 1.04
CA LEU A 139 -2.10 1.24 0.05
C LEU A 139 -1.52 2.48 0.73
N ARG A 140 -0.23 2.49 0.95
CA ARG A 140 0.52 3.63 1.47
C ARG A 140 1.71 3.97 0.57
N GLY A 141 2.32 5.12 0.77
CA GLY A 141 3.52 5.49 0.03
C GLY A 141 4.67 4.52 0.31
N GLY A 142 5.19 3.90 -0.74
CA GLY A 142 6.16 2.82 -0.70
C GLY A 142 5.76 1.69 -1.65
N ILE A 143 6.22 0.48 -1.36
CA ILE A 143 5.88 -0.72 -2.13
C ILE A 143 4.60 -1.33 -1.55
N SER A 144 3.62 -1.62 -2.41
CA SER A 144 2.42 -2.34 -1.99
C SER A 144 2.63 -3.84 -2.16
N PRO A 145 2.68 -4.63 -1.09
CA PRO A 145 3.01 -6.05 -1.20
C PRO A 145 1.85 -6.90 -1.73
N ASN A 146 0.59 -6.53 -1.49
CA ASN A 146 -0.55 -7.34 -1.90
C ASN A 146 -1.43 -6.63 -2.94
N ARG A 147 -1.57 -7.28 -4.10
CA ARG A 147 -2.36 -6.80 -5.24
C ARG A 147 -3.51 -7.75 -5.60
N GLU A 148 -3.75 -8.79 -4.81
CA GLU A 148 -4.78 -9.83 -5.09
C GLU A 148 -6.19 -9.27 -5.20
N TRP A 149 -6.52 -8.19 -4.47
CA TRP A 149 -7.81 -7.53 -4.56
C TRP A 149 -8.21 -7.06 -5.97
N ARG A 150 -7.23 -6.90 -6.87
CA ARG A 150 -7.45 -6.57 -8.28
C ARG A 150 -7.89 -7.80 -9.07
N TYR A 151 -7.34 -8.97 -8.74
CA TYR A 151 -7.50 -10.19 -9.52
C TYR A 151 -8.69 -11.03 -9.09
N TYR A 152 -9.14 -10.83 -7.87
CA TYR A 152 -10.30 -11.53 -7.30
C TYR A 152 -11.40 -10.54 -6.88
N PRO A 153 -12.02 -9.83 -7.84
CA PRO A 153 -13.01 -8.79 -7.56
C PRO A 153 -14.25 -9.31 -6.83
N GLN A 154 -14.53 -10.62 -6.90
CA GLN A 154 -15.63 -11.28 -6.22
C GLN A 154 -15.39 -11.55 -4.74
N THR A 155 -14.15 -11.46 -4.27
CA THR A 155 -13.78 -11.82 -2.90
C THR A 155 -13.95 -10.64 -1.94
N CYS A 156 -14.35 -10.95 -0.70
CA CYS A 156 -14.37 -9.97 0.38
C CYS A 156 -12.97 -9.40 0.60
N ALA A 157 -12.81 -8.07 0.56
CA ALA A 157 -11.52 -7.42 0.69
C ALA A 157 -11.55 -6.26 1.69
N VAL A 158 -10.48 -6.13 2.47
CA VAL A 158 -10.21 -5.00 3.34
C VAL A 158 -8.92 -4.33 2.88
N ILE A 159 -9.02 -3.06 2.51
CA ILE A 159 -7.94 -2.25 1.95
C ILE A 159 -7.67 -1.08 2.91
N CYS A 160 -6.52 -1.07 3.56
CA CYS A 160 -6.08 0.02 4.42
C CYS A 160 -5.24 1.01 3.62
N ALA A 161 -5.61 2.28 3.58
CA ALA A 161 -5.03 3.25 2.65
C ALA A 161 -4.79 4.62 3.27
N THR A 162 -3.77 5.33 2.75
CA THR A 162 -3.73 6.79 2.94
C THR A 162 -4.67 7.49 1.96
N PRO A 163 -5.22 8.68 2.29
CA PRO A 163 -6.10 9.43 1.41
C PRO A 163 -5.56 9.66 0.00
N ASP A 164 -4.28 10.02 -0.12
CA ASP A 164 -3.64 10.24 -1.42
C ASP A 164 -3.53 8.96 -2.26
N MET A 165 -3.23 7.82 -1.61
CA MET A 165 -3.07 6.54 -2.30
C MET A 165 -4.41 5.98 -2.79
N PHE A 166 -5.48 6.13 -2.01
CA PHE A 166 -6.83 5.79 -2.44
C PHE A 166 -7.31 6.75 -3.53
N GLY A 167 -7.26 8.07 -3.27
CA GLY A 167 -7.79 9.08 -4.17
C GLY A 167 -7.10 9.12 -5.52
N SER A 168 -5.76 8.94 -5.56
CA SER A 168 -5.04 8.88 -6.84
C SER A 168 -5.48 7.68 -7.69
N ARG A 169 -5.79 6.53 -7.08
CA ARG A 169 -6.30 5.36 -7.77
C ARG A 169 -7.71 5.57 -8.26
N LEU A 170 -8.57 6.10 -7.42
CA LEU A 170 -9.95 6.45 -7.79
C LEU A 170 -9.98 7.41 -8.98
N LEU A 171 -9.02 8.33 -9.08
CA LEU A 171 -8.87 9.32 -10.16
C LEU A 171 -7.93 8.85 -11.30
N PHE A 172 -7.78 7.57 -11.55
CA PHE A 172 -7.02 6.99 -12.68
C PHE A 172 -5.52 7.35 -12.73
N ARG A 173 -4.93 7.81 -11.63
CA ARG A 173 -3.50 8.17 -11.60
C ARG A 173 -2.64 7.23 -10.78
N GLY A 174 -3.19 6.51 -9.84
CA GLY A 174 -2.61 5.43 -9.03
C GLY A 174 -1.11 5.58 -8.73
N TYR A 175 -0.75 6.23 -7.63
CA TYR A 175 0.67 6.35 -7.27
C TYR A 175 1.29 4.97 -7.06
N GLY A 176 2.37 4.67 -7.81
CA GLY A 176 3.01 3.36 -7.82
C GLY A 176 2.26 2.29 -8.61
N THR A 177 1.23 2.65 -9.38
CA THR A 177 0.48 1.74 -10.27
C THR A 177 0.90 1.98 -11.72
N SER A 178 1.15 0.90 -12.48
CA SER A 178 1.43 1.02 -13.90
C SER A 178 0.24 1.62 -14.65
N ARG A 179 0.50 2.29 -15.76
CA ARG A 179 -0.55 2.93 -16.58
C ARG A 179 -1.63 1.93 -16.97
N THR A 180 -1.23 0.74 -17.35
CA THR A 180 -2.12 -0.33 -17.77
C THR A 180 -3.08 -0.83 -16.70
N MET A 181 -2.73 -0.70 -15.40
CA MET A 181 -3.56 -1.14 -14.27
C MET A 181 -4.43 -0.03 -13.68
N ARG A 182 -4.22 1.23 -14.05
CA ARG A 182 -4.90 2.39 -13.45
C ARG A 182 -6.41 2.35 -13.63
N SER A 183 -6.89 1.97 -14.81
CA SER A 183 -8.33 1.86 -15.08
C SER A 183 -8.98 0.76 -14.26
N MET A 184 -8.32 -0.39 -14.14
CA MET A 184 -8.80 -1.52 -13.34
C MET A 184 -8.97 -1.13 -11.88
N GLU A 185 -7.97 -0.47 -11.28
CA GLU A 185 -8.07 -0.01 -9.90
C GLU A 185 -9.18 1.02 -9.71
N ALA A 186 -9.27 2.02 -10.62
CA ALA A 186 -10.28 3.05 -10.54
C ALA A 186 -11.69 2.47 -10.62
N GLY A 187 -11.97 1.57 -11.55
CA GLY A 187 -13.25 0.89 -11.69
C GLY A 187 -13.64 0.11 -10.44
N LEU A 188 -12.72 -0.72 -9.92
CA LEU A 188 -12.96 -1.53 -8.72
C LEU A 188 -13.20 -0.68 -7.46
N LEU A 189 -12.54 0.47 -7.32
CA LEU A 189 -12.72 1.36 -6.19
C LEU A 189 -13.97 2.24 -6.29
N ALA A 190 -14.50 2.47 -7.49
CA ALA A 190 -15.72 3.24 -7.70
C ALA A 190 -17.00 2.41 -7.60
N TYR A 191 -16.90 1.09 -7.70
CA TYR A 191 -18.03 0.16 -7.61
C TYR A 191 -17.76 -0.97 -6.63
N ASP A 192 -18.81 -1.46 -6.01
CA ASP A 192 -18.79 -2.56 -5.03
C ASP A 192 -17.78 -2.30 -3.89
N THR A 193 -17.69 -1.04 -3.47
CA THR A 193 -16.74 -0.53 -2.49
C THR A 193 -17.41 0.43 -1.52
N VAL A 194 -17.06 0.31 -0.23
CA VAL A 194 -17.35 1.30 0.80
C VAL A 194 -16.04 1.94 1.26
N LEU A 195 -15.97 3.26 1.22
CA LEU A 195 -14.90 4.08 1.77
C LEU A 195 -15.31 4.52 3.17
N ILE A 196 -14.53 4.14 4.17
CA ILE A 196 -14.66 4.68 5.53
C ILE A 196 -13.46 5.57 5.80
N ALA A 197 -13.71 6.87 5.95
CA ALA A 197 -12.66 7.83 6.25
C ALA A 197 -12.59 8.05 7.77
N ASP A 198 -11.52 7.58 8.39
CA ASP A 198 -11.28 7.84 9.81
C ASP A 198 -10.69 9.25 9.98
N GLU A 199 -11.16 9.95 11.04
CA GLU A 199 -10.87 11.37 11.25
C GLU A 199 -11.22 12.22 10.01
N ALA A 200 -12.43 12.08 9.51
CA ALA A 200 -12.95 12.70 8.28
C ALA A 200 -12.66 14.20 8.16
N HIS A 201 -12.52 14.92 9.29
CA HIS A 201 -12.19 16.33 9.34
C HIS A 201 -10.81 16.68 8.75
N LEU A 202 -9.92 15.68 8.58
CA LEU A 202 -8.58 15.81 7.99
C LEU A 202 -8.54 15.49 6.48
N SER A 203 -9.66 15.06 5.88
CA SER A 203 -9.73 14.59 4.48
C SER A 203 -11.00 15.04 3.76
N ARG A 204 -11.51 16.23 4.06
CA ARG A 204 -12.79 16.73 3.54
C ARG A 204 -12.82 16.83 2.01
N GLN A 205 -11.71 17.31 1.41
CA GLN A 205 -11.63 17.41 -0.05
C GLN A 205 -11.72 16.04 -0.72
N LEU A 206 -11.05 15.01 -0.18
CA LEU A 206 -11.16 13.65 -0.71
C LEU A 206 -12.60 13.13 -0.63
N LEU A 207 -13.29 13.36 0.50
CA LEU A 207 -14.68 12.93 0.67
C LEU A 207 -15.60 13.60 -0.34
N GLU A 208 -15.47 14.91 -0.53
CA GLU A 208 -16.21 15.64 -1.58
C GLU A 208 -15.93 15.05 -2.96
N THR A 209 -14.67 14.76 -3.27
CA THR A 209 -14.28 14.17 -4.55
C THR A 209 -14.88 12.77 -4.72
N ALA A 210 -14.83 11.92 -3.71
CA ALA A 210 -15.40 10.58 -3.73
C ALA A 210 -16.93 10.62 -3.93
N CYS A 211 -17.63 11.58 -3.28
CA CYS A 211 -19.06 11.79 -3.52
C CYS A 211 -19.34 12.27 -4.94
N GLN A 212 -18.47 13.09 -5.54
CA GLN A 212 -18.63 13.55 -6.93
C GLN A 212 -18.48 12.40 -7.93
N VAL A 213 -17.64 11.42 -7.67
CA VAL A 213 -17.50 10.22 -8.52
C VAL A 213 -18.87 9.55 -8.72
N SER A 214 -19.59 9.24 -7.64
CA SER A 214 -20.91 8.62 -7.72
C SER A 214 -21.94 9.51 -8.45
N ARG A 215 -21.84 10.83 -8.30
CA ARG A 215 -22.72 11.78 -9.00
C ARG A 215 -22.45 11.81 -10.49
N ILE A 216 -21.18 11.82 -10.90
CA ILE A 216 -20.80 11.82 -12.33
C ILE A 216 -21.22 10.50 -12.98
N GLU A 217 -20.99 9.37 -12.32
CA GLU A 217 -21.40 8.06 -12.84
C GLU A 217 -22.92 7.95 -13.06
N ASN A 218 -23.72 8.54 -12.17
CA ASN A 218 -25.18 8.57 -12.34
C ASN A 218 -25.67 9.50 -13.48
N MET A 219 -24.77 10.26 -14.12
CA MET A 219 -25.08 11.02 -15.33
C MET A 219 -24.99 10.19 -16.61
N ALA A 220 -24.41 8.98 -16.54
CA ALA A 220 -24.34 8.07 -17.68
C ALA A 220 -25.74 7.64 -18.14
N GLU A 221 -25.88 7.30 -19.43
CA GLU A 221 -27.17 6.89 -20.03
C GLU A 221 -27.71 5.60 -19.41
N THR A 222 -26.82 4.65 -19.12
CA THR A 222 -27.13 3.34 -18.50
C THR A 222 -26.14 3.05 -17.38
N PRO A 223 -26.21 3.77 -16.25
CA PRO A 223 -25.22 3.65 -15.19
C PRO A 223 -25.26 2.27 -14.55
N LEU A 224 -24.09 1.70 -14.26
CA LEU A 224 -23.99 0.40 -13.55
C LEU A 224 -24.50 0.44 -12.11
N SER A 225 -24.71 1.62 -11.54
CA SER A 225 -25.22 1.82 -10.17
C SER A 225 -26.60 1.20 -9.93
N SER A 226 -27.37 0.87 -10.98
CA SER A 226 -28.61 0.10 -10.88
C SER A 226 -28.38 -1.40 -10.60
N GLN A 227 -27.22 -1.92 -10.95
CA GLN A 227 -26.86 -3.35 -10.92
C GLN A 227 -25.80 -3.63 -9.85
N VAL A 228 -24.76 -2.82 -9.80
CA VAL A 228 -23.63 -2.93 -8.85
C VAL A 228 -23.64 -1.73 -7.92
N THR A 229 -23.43 -1.97 -6.65
CA THR A 229 -23.42 -0.91 -5.65
C THR A 229 -22.32 0.11 -5.97
N PRO A 230 -22.65 1.41 -6.17
CA PRO A 230 -21.65 2.45 -6.37
C PRO A 230 -20.87 2.69 -5.09
N LEU A 231 -19.76 3.40 -5.20
CA LEU A 231 -18.93 3.80 -4.05
C LEU A 231 -19.78 4.45 -2.96
N GLN A 232 -19.78 3.85 -1.79
CA GLN A 232 -20.39 4.41 -0.59
C GLN A 232 -19.32 5.15 0.20
N VAL A 233 -19.63 6.36 0.65
CA VAL A 233 -18.71 7.22 1.41
C VAL A 233 -19.24 7.38 2.82
N VAL A 234 -18.43 7.02 3.81
CA VAL A 234 -18.76 7.03 5.24
C VAL A 234 -17.73 7.86 5.99
N GLU A 235 -18.20 8.85 6.72
CA GLU A 235 -17.38 9.66 7.61
C GLU A 235 -17.35 9.04 9.00
N THR A 236 -16.18 8.80 9.58
CA THR A 236 -16.08 8.58 11.02
C THR A 236 -15.49 9.80 11.71
N THR A 237 -16.11 10.17 12.80
CA THR A 237 -15.69 11.36 13.53
C THR A 237 -15.93 11.20 15.02
N ALA A 238 -14.96 11.67 15.83
CA ALA A 238 -15.14 11.82 17.27
C ALA A 238 -16.03 13.02 17.65
N THR A 239 -16.33 13.88 16.69
CA THR A 239 -17.21 15.03 16.86
C THR A 239 -18.45 14.87 16.00
N PRO A 240 -19.64 15.25 16.48
CA PRO A 240 -20.85 15.14 15.69
C PRO A 240 -20.75 16.01 14.43
N ALA A 241 -20.77 15.37 13.26
CA ALA A 241 -20.84 16.08 12.00
C ALA A 241 -22.22 16.75 11.80
N SER A 242 -22.25 17.84 11.05
CA SER A 242 -23.48 18.46 10.56
C SER A 242 -24.02 17.64 9.39
N GLY A 243 -25.03 16.81 9.60
CA GLY A 243 -25.66 16.00 8.56
C GLY A 243 -27.07 15.56 8.97
N ASN A 244 -27.81 14.90 8.07
CA ASN A 244 -29.13 14.35 8.35
C ASN A 244 -29.06 13.34 9.50
N ALA A 245 -29.86 13.59 10.55
CA ALA A 245 -29.90 12.74 11.74
C ALA A 245 -30.33 11.28 11.43
N GLU A 246 -31.07 11.08 10.37
CA GLU A 246 -31.60 9.77 9.96
C GLU A 246 -30.54 8.85 9.31
N GLU A 247 -29.44 9.40 8.82
CA GLU A 247 -28.34 8.66 8.15
C GLU A 247 -27.08 8.58 9.04
N ARG A 248 -27.25 8.77 10.32
CA ARG A 248 -26.17 8.77 11.30
C ARG A 248 -26.34 7.68 12.34
N VAL A 249 -25.29 6.93 12.58
CA VAL A 249 -25.19 5.98 13.70
C VAL A 249 -24.11 6.48 14.67
N GLY A 250 -24.36 6.39 15.96
CA GLY A 250 -23.39 6.82 16.98
C GLY A 250 -23.71 6.31 18.37
N VAL A 251 -22.75 6.48 19.28
CA VAL A 251 -22.92 6.10 20.68
C VAL A 251 -23.99 6.94 21.36
N LEU A 252 -24.90 6.30 22.08
CA LEU A 252 -25.96 6.91 22.87
C LEU A 252 -25.70 6.68 24.38
N GLU A 253 -26.22 7.57 25.23
CA GLU A 253 -26.10 7.42 26.69
C GLU A 253 -26.77 6.14 27.21
N SER A 254 -27.85 5.69 26.55
CA SER A 254 -28.52 4.41 26.83
C SER A 254 -27.64 3.18 26.66
N ASP A 255 -26.61 3.26 25.81
CA ASP A 255 -25.73 2.12 25.51
C ASP A 255 -24.87 1.75 26.73
N PHE A 256 -24.66 2.72 27.64
CA PHE A 256 -23.89 2.51 28.86
C PHE A 256 -24.59 1.63 29.89
N GLU A 257 -25.93 1.54 29.82
CA GLU A 257 -26.73 0.66 30.68
C GLU A 257 -26.53 -0.83 30.30
N VAL A 258 -26.28 -1.07 29.01
CA VAL A 258 -26.12 -2.41 28.44
C VAL A 258 -24.65 -2.81 28.38
N ASP A 259 -23.76 -1.89 27.94
CA ASP A 259 -22.31 -2.14 27.84
C ASP A 259 -21.53 -1.39 28.91
N THR A 260 -21.32 -2.05 30.03
CA THR A 260 -20.53 -1.50 31.15
C THR A 260 -19.03 -1.34 30.82
N ALA A 261 -18.51 -2.06 29.84
CA ALA A 261 -17.13 -1.92 29.39
C ALA A 261 -16.95 -0.64 28.55
N LEU A 262 -17.89 -0.37 27.65
CA LEU A 262 -17.96 0.87 26.90
C LEU A 262 -18.12 2.07 27.84
N ALA A 263 -19.05 1.97 28.81
CA ALA A 263 -19.25 2.99 29.83
C ALA A 263 -17.95 3.35 30.58
N ARG A 264 -17.19 2.36 31.04
CA ARG A 264 -15.90 2.59 31.71
C ARG A 264 -14.85 3.24 30.82
N ARG A 265 -14.77 2.82 29.55
CA ARG A 265 -13.81 3.40 28.59
C ARG A 265 -14.09 4.86 28.27
N LEU A 266 -15.35 5.23 28.13
CA LEU A 266 -15.75 6.56 27.70
C LEU A 266 -16.00 7.54 28.85
N ASN A 267 -16.53 7.08 30.00
CA ASN A 267 -16.95 7.93 31.11
C ASN A 267 -15.94 8.07 32.25
N ASN A 268 -14.92 7.17 32.35
CA ASN A 268 -13.95 7.32 33.44
C ASN A 268 -13.25 8.68 33.33
N PRO A 269 -13.26 9.52 34.39
CA PRO A 269 -12.76 10.87 34.35
C PRO A 269 -11.29 10.96 33.95
N LYS A 270 -10.93 11.99 33.23
CA LYS A 270 -9.53 12.32 32.87
C LYS A 270 -9.24 13.76 33.26
N SER A 271 -8.63 13.92 34.44
CA SER A 271 -8.35 15.25 35.01
C SER A 271 -7.21 15.95 34.26
N VAL A 272 -7.43 17.19 33.82
CA VAL A 272 -6.42 18.00 33.14
C VAL A 272 -5.76 18.95 34.10
N PHE A 273 -4.43 18.87 34.21
CA PHE A 273 -3.57 19.76 34.96
C PHE A 273 -2.78 20.65 33.99
N THR A 274 -3.00 21.96 34.05
CA THR A 274 -2.35 22.92 33.15
C THR A 274 -1.25 23.69 33.85
N ASN A 275 -0.12 23.92 33.15
CA ASN A 275 0.95 24.81 33.60
C ASN A 275 1.47 25.62 32.39
N PHE A 276 1.16 26.91 32.38
CA PHE A 276 1.49 27.84 31.28
C PHE A 276 2.28 29.05 31.77
N ASP A 277 3.03 28.96 32.87
CA ASP A 277 3.75 30.07 33.46
C ASP A 277 5.14 30.34 32.87
N PHE A 278 5.46 29.75 31.73
CA PHE A 278 6.80 29.78 31.12
C PHE A 278 6.92 30.80 30.01
N GLU A 279 8.09 31.45 29.91
CA GLU A 279 8.41 32.42 28.85
C GLU A 279 9.34 31.84 27.75
N LYS A 280 10.00 30.69 28.00
CA LYS A 280 10.95 30.07 27.09
C LYS A 280 10.63 28.58 26.91
N ASP A 281 10.80 28.10 25.68
CA ASP A 281 10.59 26.71 25.32
C ASP A 281 11.48 25.75 26.16
N LYS A 282 12.70 26.18 26.50
CA LYS A 282 13.60 25.36 27.35
C LYS A 282 13.00 25.11 28.73
N ASP A 283 12.41 26.12 29.35
CA ASP A 283 11.82 26.02 30.69
C ASP A 283 10.59 25.09 30.69
N VAL A 284 9.82 25.08 29.58
CA VAL A 284 8.73 24.13 29.35
C VAL A 284 9.26 22.70 29.32
N ILE A 285 10.33 22.45 28.56
CA ILE A 285 10.93 21.10 28.44
C ILE A 285 11.51 20.64 29.77
N ASP A 286 12.21 21.51 30.50
CA ASP A 286 12.75 21.20 31.83
C ASP A 286 11.62 20.84 32.81
N ALA A 287 10.49 21.54 32.76
CA ALA A 287 9.30 21.26 33.59
C ALA A 287 8.63 19.92 33.20
N ILE A 288 8.53 19.61 31.89
CA ILE A 288 8.04 18.33 31.40
C ILE A 288 8.89 17.19 31.96
N VAL A 289 10.23 17.28 31.86
CA VAL A 289 11.13 16.26 32.41
C VAL A 289 10.96 16.08 33.91
N ALA A 290 10.85 17.19 34.65
CA ALA A 290 10.64 17.15 36.12
C ALA A 290 9.31 16.44 36.47
N GLN A 291 8.23 16.75 35.78
CA GLN A 291 6.92 16.10 35.98
C GLN A 291 6.98 14.61 35.62
N CYS A 292 7.64 14.25 34.50
CA CYS A 292 7.79 12.86 34.10
C CYS A 292 8.52 12.04 35.18
N ILE A 293 9.65 12.54 35.69
CA ILE A 293 10.39 11.82 36.77
C ILE A 293 9.56 11.64 38.01
N ALA A 294 8.81 12.67 38.47
CA ALA A 294 7.93 12.59 39.61
C ALA A 294 6.87 11.48 39.45
N LEU A 295 6.23 11.43 38.25
CA LEU A 295 5.24 10.39 37.96
C LEU A 295 5.85 9.00 37.80
N ILE A 296 7.01 8.87 37.16
CA ILE A 296 7.72 7.58 37.02
C ILE A 296 8.04 7.00 38.41
N LEU A 297 8.55 7.81 39.32
CA LEU A 297 8.85 7.35 40.70
C LEU A 297 7.60 6.90 41.42
N SER A 298 6.50 7.65 41.33
CA SER A 298 5.19 7.29 41.89
C SER A 298 4.66 5.98 41.29
N ASN A 299 4.74 5.83 39.95
CA ASN A 299 4.27 4.65 39.23
C ASN A 299 5.05 3.39 39.64
N ILE A 300 6.38 3.47 39.76
CA ILE A 300 7.22 2.35 40.20
C ILE A 300 6.88 1.94 41.66
N GLU A 301 6.54 2.88 42.50
CA GLU A 301 6.14 2.57 43.88
C GLU A 301 4.76 1.91 43.92
N ALA A 302 3.84 2.33 43.07
CA ALA A 302 2.54 1.68 42.89
C ALA A 302 2.66 0.26 42.32
N ASP A 303 3.56 0.02 41.40
CA ASP A 303 3.82 -1.31 40.78
C ASP A 303 4.35 -2.32 41.83
N LYS A 304 5.11 -1.86 42.82
CA LYS A 304 5.59 -2.74 43.92
C LYS A 304 4.46 -3.27 44.82
N SER A 305 3.33 -2.60 44.82
CA SER A 305 2.19 -2.94 45.69
C SER A 305 1.09 -3.71 44.96
N ASN A 306 1.17 -3.84 43.60
CA ASN A 306 0.13 -4.42 42.78
C ASN A 306 0.73 -5.19 41.59
N ASP A 307 0.49 -6.48 41.52
CA ASP A 307 1.10 -7.41 40.53
C ASP A 307 0.38 -7.47 39.18
N SER A 308 -0.67 -6.64 38.92
CA SER A 308 -1.59 -6.97 37.85
C SER A 308 -1.42 -6.23 36.54
N ASN A 309 -1.02 -4.97 36.50
CA ASN A 309 -0.84 -4.22 35.22
C ASN A 309 0.24 -3.15 35.39
N PRO A 310 1.25 -3.06 34.51
CA PRO A 310 2.31 -2.10 34.68
C PRO A 310 1.78 -0.66 34.50
N HIS A 311 2.34 0.23 35.35
CA HIS A 311 2.12 1.67 35.18
C HIS A 311 3.14 2.22 34.19
N VAL A 312 2.65 2.76 33.04
CA VAL A 312 3.47 3.32 31.97
C VAL A 312 3.07 4.77 31.73
N LEU A 313 4.05 5.67 31.75
CA LEU A 313 3.85 7.08 31.48
C LEU A 313 3.93 7.38 30.00
N GLY A 314 2.97 8.14 29.43
CA GLY A 314 3.07 8.74 28.12
C GLY A 314 3.67 10.15 28.16
N CYS A 315 4.62 10.47 27.30
CA CYS A 315 5.13 11.82 27.13
C CYS A 315 5.06 12.24 25.66
N ILE A 316 4.24 13.26 25.36
CA ILE A 316 4.09 13.72 23.96
C ILE A 316 4.53 15.18 23.83
N VAL A 317 5.52 15.40 22.95
CA VAL A 317 6.04 16.74 22.62
C VAL A 317 5.83 17.05 21.15
N ASN A 318 5.82 18.35 20.82
CA ASN A 318 5.41 18.79 19.49
C ASN A 318 6.48 18.67 18.39
N THR A 319 7.75 18.42 18.75
CA THR A 319 8.84 18.32 17.79
C THR A 319 9.77 17.15 18.08
N VAL A 320 10.34 16.56 17.03
CA VAL A 320 11.36 15.48 17.15
C VAL A 320 12.57 15.97 17.96
N LYS A 321 12.94 17.25 17.79
CA LYS A 321 14.05 17.85 18.57
C LYS A 321 13.75 17.82 20.07
N ASN A 322 12.54 18.22 20.49
CA ASN A 322 12.15 18.20 21.89
C ASN A 322 12.08 16.76 22.42
N ALA A 323 11.56 15.81 21.62
CA ALA A 323 11.55 14.39 21.99
C ALA A 323 12.96 13.85 22.26
N LYS A 324 13.95 14.23 21.45
CA LYS A 324 15.36 13.85 21.65
C LYS A 324 15.93 14.40 22.95
N VAL A 325 15.63 15.66 23.26
CA VAL A 325 16.10 16.33 24.51
C VAL A 325 15.46 15.66 25.72
N VAL A 326 14.14 15.45 25.69
CA VAL A 326 13.41 14.82 26.81
C VAL A 326 13.89 13.39 27.03
N ALA A 327 14.06 12.59 25.96
CA ALA A 327 14.52 11.20 26.06
C ALA A 327 15.88 11.12 26.74
N LYS A 328 16.86 11.89 26.24
CA LYS A 328 18.23 11.90 26.79
C LYS A 328 18.27 12.33 28.25
N GLU A 329 17.47 13.33 28.62
CA GLU A 329 17.45 13.82 29.99
C GLU A 329 16.72 12.85 30.91
N LEU A 330 15.62 12.23 30.49
CA LEU A 330 14.92 11.22 31.26
C LEU A 330 15.76 9.97 31.49
N GLU A 331 16.47 9.47 30.48
CA GLU A 331 17.41 8.34 30.64
C GLU A 331 18.50 8.66 31.69
N ARG A 332 19.04 9.88 31.63
CA ARG A 332 20.04 10.34 32.61
C ARG A 332 19.47 10.40 34.01
N GLN A 333 18.25 10.90 34.18
CA GLN A 333 17.58 10.96 35.49
C GLN A 333 17.19 9.57 36.00
N CYS A 334 16.66 8.69 35.14
CA CYS A 334 16.35 7.30 35.49
C CYS A 334 17.59 6.57 36.01
N LYS A 335 18.74 6.68 35.32
CA LYS A 335 20.02 6.11 35.79
C LYS A 335 20.44 6.68 37.15
N LYS A 336 20.27 7.97 37.41
CA LYS A 336 20.58 8.63 38.68
C LYS A 336 19.71 8.12 39.83
N HIS A 337 18.44 7.78 39.57
CA HIS A 337 17.50 7.24 40.54
C HIS A 337 17.53 5.71 40.64
N GLY A 338 18.41 5.03 39.91
CA GLY A 338 18.54 3.57 39.93
C GLY A 338 17.37 2.84 39.26
N ILE A 339 16.66 3.49 38.32
CA ILE A 339 15.55 2.91 37.60
C ILE A 339 16.13 2.11 36.40
N SER A 340 15.82 0.79 36.39
CA SER A 340 16.28 -0.14 35.35
C SER A 340 15.31 -0.25 34.17
N ARG A 341 14.03 0.14 34.36
CA ARG A 341 13.01 0.09 33.28
C ARG A 341 13.37 1.07 32.16
N PRO A 342 13.25 0.65 30.86
CA PRO A 342 13.66 1.48 29.73
C PRO A 342 12.75 2.69 29.53
N VAL A 343 13.30 3.71 28.88
CA VAL A 343 12.57 4.84 28.29
C VAL A 343 12.52 4.58 26.78
N ASP A 344 11.34 4.28 26.25
CA ASP A 344 11.17 4.02 24.82
C ASP A 344 10.78 5.30 24.06
N VAL A 345 11.12 5.35 22.78
CA VAL A 345 10.83 6.50 21.90
C VAL A 345 10.06 6.03 20.66
N TYR A 346 8.98 6.74 20.31
CA TYR A 346 8.16 6.47 19.13
C TYR A 346 7.89 7.76 18.33
N ILE A 347 8.61 7.94 17.23
CA ILE A 347 8.58 9.18 16.44
C ILE A 347 8.53 8.93 14.92
N GLY A 348 8.08 9.92 14.16
CA GLY A 348 7.87 9.83 12.71
C GLY A 348 9.09 9.39 11.89
N PRO A 349 10.28 9.95 12.08
CA PRO A 349 11.46 9.64 11.25
C PRO A 349 12.10 8.27 11.45
N MET A 350 11.55 7.42 12.34
CA MET A 350 12.06 6.07 12.54
C MET A 350 11.80 5.19 11.32
N ARG A 351 12.65 4.20 11.12
CA ARG A 351 12.48 3.14 10.11
C ARG A 351 11.20 2.34 10.39
N ALA A 352 10.56 1.85 9.32
CA ALA A 352 9.30 1.10 9.45
C ALA A 352 9.46 -0.16 10.33
N PHE A 353 10.56 -0.91 10.17
CA PHE A 353 10.89 -2.05 11.00
C PHE A 353 10.93 -1.71 12.50
N ASP A 354 11.66 -0.64 12.89
CA ASP A 354 11.79 -0.25 14.29
C ASP A 354 10.44 0.19 14.88
N LYS A 355 9.63 0.90 14.09
CA LYS A 355 8.26 1.26 14.48
C LYS A 355 7.41 0.04 14.75
N CYS A 356 7.46 -0.96 13.86
CA CYS A 356 6.71 -2.20 14.00
C CYS A 356 7.13 -2.97 15.28
N GLN A 357 8.43 -3.06 15.55
CA GLN A 357 8.93 -3.69 16.79
C GLN A 357 8.41 -3.00 18.03
N ILE A 358 8.48 -1.65 18.08
CA ILE A 358 7.97 -0.90 19.22
C ILE A 358 6.44 -0.99 19.30
N ALA A 359 5.72 -0.92 18.19
CA ALA A 359 4.26 -1.07 18.17
C ALA A 359 3.83 -2.43 18.75
N ARG A 360 4.50 -3.53 18.37
CA ARG A 360 4.26 -4.86 18.95
C ARG A 360 4.51 -4.87 20.46
N LYS A 361 5.60 -4.25 20.90
CA LYS A 361 5.89 -4.10 22.33
C LYS A 361 4.81 -3.30 23.05
N LEU A 362 4.34 -2.20 22.45
CA LEU A 362 3.26 -1.37 22.98
C LEU A 362 1.93 -2.12 23.07
N HIS A 363 1.62 -2.92 22.06
CA HIS A 363 0.41 -3.78 22.06
C HIS A 363 0.47 -4.85 23.16
N SER A 364 1.66 -5.37 23.47
CA SER A 364 1.86 -6.37 24.51
C SER A 364 1.91 -5.80 25.94
N LEU A 365 1.97 -4.46 26.12
CA LEU A 365 2.10 -3.82 27.45
C LEU A 365 1.13 -4.35 28.52
N PRO A 366 -0.16 -4.61 28.24
CA PRO A 366 -1.09 -5.09 29.27
C PRO A 366 -0.79 -6.50 29.78
N TYR A 367 0.04 -7.24 29.05
CA TYR A 367 0.42 -8.62 29.34
C TYR A 367 1.84 -8.74 29.91
N LEU A 368 2.60 -7.62 29.93
CA LEU A 368 3.95 -7.59 30.48
C LEU A 368 3.90 -7.48 32.00
N LYS A 369 4.94 -8.05 32.65
CA LYS A 369 5.17 -7.76 34.07
C LYS A 369 5.67 -6.34 34.23
N PRO A 370 5.44 -5.71 35.39
CA PRO A 370 5.90 -4.35 35.64
C PRO A 370 7.41 -4.12 35.37
N ASP A 371 8.26 -5.10 35.72
CA ASP A 371 9.70 -4.97 35.48
C ASP A 371 10.13 -5.08 34.02
N ASP A 372 9.32 -5.72 33.17
CA ASP A 372 9.58 -5.91 31.74
C ASP A 372 9.03 -4.75 30.90
N ALA A 373 8.15 -3.92 31.48
CA ALA A 373 7.51 -2.81 30.79
C ALA A 373 8.38 -1.53 30.83
N PRO A 374 8.35 -0.65 29.80
CA PRO A 374 9.00 0.65 29.88
C PRO A 374 8.39 1.51 30.99
N CYS A 375 9.21 2.36 31.61
CA CYS A 375 8.69 3.33 32.58
C CYS A 375 8.03 4.53 31.93
N CYS A 376 8.50 4.92 30.74
CA CYS A 376 7.97 6.03 29.95
C CYS A 376 8.12 5.76 28.46
N ILE A 377 7.13 6.21 27.69
CA ILE A 377 7.18 6.22 26.24
C ILE A 377 7.07 7.66 25.76
N ILE A 378 8.08 8.09 25.03
CA ILE A 378 8.17 9.45 24.51
C ILE A 378 7.82 9.46 23.03
N GLY A 379 6.95 10.36 22.61
CA GLY A 379 6.62 10.51 21.19
C GLY A 379 6.29 11.93 20.78
N THR A 380 5.99 12.03 19.50
CA THR A 380 5.44 13.23 18.89
C THR A 380 3.99 12.96 18.46
N GLN A 381 3.50 13.66 17.44
CA GLN A 381 2.15 13.40 16.88
C GLN A 381 1.93 11.94 16.47
N THR A 382 2.97 11.16 16.33
CA THR A 382 2.88 9.71 16.04
C THR A 382 2.18 8.91 17.13
N LEU A 383 2.24 9.34 18.39
CA LEU A 383 1.50 8.71 19.51
C LEU A 383 0.06 9.21 19.64
N GLU A 384 -0.31 10.33 19.02
CA GLU A 384 -1.70 10.83 19.06
C GLU A 384 -2.64 9.86 18.38
N VAL A 385 -2.20 9.36 17.23
CA VAL A 385 -3.01 8.58 16.30
C VAL A 385 -2.13 7.43 15.81
N GLY A 386 -2.62 6.17 15.83
CA GLY A 386 -1.91 5.07 15.20
C GLY A 386 -1.25 4.05 16.10
N VAL A 387 -1.42 4.15 17.40
CA VAL A 387 -0.89 3.11 18.30
C VAL A 387 -1.92 2.77 19.36
N ASP A 388 -2.22 1.48 19.52
CA ASP A 388 -3.09 1.03 20.62
C ASP A 388 -2.29 0.90 21.90
N VAL A 389 -2.21 2.01 22.64
CA VAL A 389 -1.49 2.10 23.90
C VAL A 389 -2.41 2.61 24.99
N ASP A 390 -2.24 2.07 26.20
CA ASP A 390 -2.98 2.46 27.41
C ASP A 390 -2.02 2.99 28.49
N PHE A 391 -1.83 4.32 28.47
CA PHE A 391 -1.02 5.00 29.48
C PHE A 391 -1.75 5.16 30.80
N THR A 392 -1.02 5.11 31.90
CA THR A 392 -1.55 5.45 33.23
C THR A 392 -1.85 6.94 33.30
N ASP A 393 -0.85 7.75 32.97
CA ASP A 393 -0.86 9.20 32.98
C ASP A 393 -0.15 9.71 31.73
N MET A 394 -0.36 10.99 31.40
CA MET A 394 0.30 11.63 30.27
C MET A 394 0.85 13.01 30.65
N VAL A 395 2.06 13.28 30.19
CA VAL A 395 2.66 14.61 30.19
C VAL A 395 2.77 15.10 28.73
N THR A 396 2.27 16.30 28.43
CA THR A 396 2.27 16.76 27.06
C THR A 396 2.52 18.26 26.93
N GLU A 397 3.17 18.66 25.82
CA GLU A 397 3.12 20.07 25.38
C GLU A 397 1.69 20.42 24.92
N ILE A 398 1.32 21.69 25.06
CA ILE A 398 0.05 22.21 24.57
C ILE A 398 -0.05 22.03 23.03
N ALA A 399 -1.22 21.62 22.57
CA ALA A 399 -1.55 21.41 21.17
C ALA A 399 -3.00 21.86 20.91
N PRO A 400 -3.47 21.93 19.66
CA PRO A 400 -4.89 22.17 19.37
C PRO A 400 -5.81 21.20 20.10
N GLY A 401 -7.03 21.60 20.43
CA GLY A 401 -7.97 20.78 21.18
C GLY A 401 -8.21 19.41 20.58
N SER A 402 -8.31 19.32 19.25
CA SER A 402 -8.44 18.05 18.54
C SER A 402 -7.26 17.11 18.81
N ALA A 403 -6.03 17.62 18.81
CA ALA A 403 -4.83 16.82 19.13
C ALA A 403 -4.81 16.40 20.61
N LEU A 404 -5.20 17.30 21.54
CA LEU A 404 -5.29 16.98 22.97
C LEU A 404 -6.33 15.88 23.25
N VAL A 405 -7.45 15.88 22.56
CA VAL A 405 -8.46 14.80 22.63
C VAL A 405 -7.86 13.47 22.19
N GLN A 406 -7.10 13.45 21.10
CA GLN A 406 -6.41 12.26 20.63
C GLN A 406 -5.37 11.75 21.64
N ARG A 407 -4.58 12.68 22.22
CA ARG A 407 -3.58 12.37 23.26
C ARG A 407 -4.25 11.81 24.53
N SER A 408 -5.28 12.48 25.04
CA SER A 408 -6.05 12.02 26.21
C SER A 408 -6.76 10.68 25.97
N GLY A 409 -7.12 10.38 24.72
CA GLY A 409 -7.65 9.07 24.32
C GLY A 409 -6.70 7.90 24.53
N ARG A 410 -5.40 8.15 24.76
CA ARG A 410 -4.38 7.16 25.10
C ARG A 410 -4.20 6.96 26.61
N VAL A 411 -4.83 7.77 27.46
CA VAL A 411 -4.78 7.66 28.91
C VAL A 411 -5.98 6.85 29.39
N ASN A 412 -5.73 5.84 30.23
CA ASN A 412 -6.77 4.95 30.74
C ASN A 412 -7.75 4.51 29.63
N ARG A 413 -7.21 4.15 28.47
CA ARG A 413 -7.96 3.83 27.24
C ARG A 413 -8.88 2.65 27.44
N ARG A 414 -8.46 1.67 28.23
CA ARG A 414 -9.25 0.47 28.52
C ARG A 414 -10.23 0.64 29.67
N GLY A 415 -10.21 1.79 30.35
CA GLY A 415 -11.08 2.08 31.49
C GLY A 415 -10.82 1.18 32.71
N LEU A 416 -9.60 0.67 32.86
CA LEU A 416 -9.24 -0.24 33.95
C LEU A 416 -8.98 0.51 35.26
N ARG A 417 -8.69 1.79 35.21
CA ARG A 417 -8.47 2.67 36.35
C ARG A 417 -9.67 3.60 36.56
N SER A 418 -9.93 3.99 37.81
CA SER A 418 -11.06 4.86 38.14
C SER A 418 -10.90 6.28 37.58
N GLU A 419 -9.67 6.75 37.36
CA GLU A 419 -9.35 8.08 36.86
C GLU A 419 -8.03 8.04 36.08
N GLY A 420 -7.82 8.96 35.11
CA GLY A 420 -6.56 9.21 34.44
C GLY A 420 -6.15 10.66 34.59
N SER A 421 -4.84 10.97 34.44
CA SER A 421 -4.32 12.33 34.57
C SER A 421 -3.59 12.78 33.31
N VAL A 422 -3.87 14.02 32.88
CA VAL A 422 -3.22 14.64 31.71
C VAL A 422 -2.59 15.96 32.15
N TYR A 423 -1.26 16.05 32.09
CA TYR A 423 -0.49 17.23 32.47
C TYR A 423 -0.07 17.98 31.20
N VAL A 424 -0.60 19.20 31.02
CA VAL A 424 -0.42 20.03 29.82
C VAL A 424 0.49 21.22 30.15
N PHE A 425 1.60 21.32 29.42
CA PHE A 425 2.61 22.37 29.57
C PHE A 425 2.68 23.26 28.34
N GLY A 426 2.89 24.56 28.53
CA GLY A 426 3.00 25.50 27.43
C GLY A 426 3.56 26.86 27.85
N LEU A 427 3.81 27.71 26.86
CA LEU A 427 4.23 29.08 27.08
C LEU A 427 3.06 29.98 27.49
N ASP A 428 3.32 30.98 28.33
CA ASP A 428 2.38 32.06 28.63
C ASP A 428 2.30 33.00 27.41
N LEU A 429 1.28 32.79 26.60
CA LEU A 429 1.07 33.60 25.39
C LEU A 429 0.74 35.08 25.71
N GLN A 430 0.26 35.39 26.91
CA GLN A 430 -0.05 36.78 27.31
C GLN A 430 1.20 37.60 27.63
N LYS A 431 2.25 36.93 28.13
CA LYS A 431 3.56 37.54 28.41
C LYS A 431 4.47 37.68 27.17
N LEU A 432 4.16 36.99 26.07
CA LEU A 432 4.96 37.05 24.86
C LEU A 432 4.56 38.23 23.98
N THR A 433 5.51 39.08 23.58
CA THR A 433 5.26 40.17 22.61
C THR A 433 4.89 39.58 21.24
N GLU A 434 4.01 40.28 20.48
CA GLU A 434 3.58 39.88 19.13
C GLU A 434 4.75 39.51 18.21
N LYS A 435 5.87 40.25 18.33
CA LYS A 435 7.09 40.01 17.55
C LYS A 435 7.77 38.68 17.90
N LYS A 436 7.73 38.27 19.15
CA LYS A 436 8.24 36.96 19.62
C LYS A 436 7.25 35.84 19.28
N GLN A 437 5.95 36.13 19.27
CA GLN A 437 4.93 35.18 18.83
C GLN A 437 5.07 34.84 17.34
N ALA A 438 5.39 35.83 16.50
CA ALA A 438 5.55 35.66 15.05
C ALA A 438 6.89 35.03 14.62
N SER A 439 7.95 35.15 15.43
CA SER A 439 9.31 34.71 15.07
C SER A 439 9.70 33.31 15.56
N ALA A 440 8.89 32.66 16.39
CA ALA A 440 9.17 31.32 16.89
C ALA A 440 8.72 30.28 15.85
N PRO A 441 9.56 29.35 15.42
CA PRO A 441 9.13 28.21 14.60
C PRO A 441 8.25 27.30 15.45
N ARG A 442 6.94 27.43 15.32
CA ARG A 442 5.96 26.67 16.08
C ARG A 442 5.24 25.68 15.18
N THR A 443 4.99 24.50 15.71
CA THR A 443 4.20 23.46 15.04
C THR A 443 2.75 23.90 14.85
N TYR A 444 2.21 24.70 15.79
CA TYR A 444 0.81 25.17 15.80
C TYR A 444 0.71 26.69 15.92
N SER A 445 -0.39 27.26 15.41
CA SER A 445 -0.63 28.70 15.48
C SER A 445 -0.92 29.14 16.91
N PRO A 446 -0.49 30.35 17.32
CA PRO A 446 -0.82 30.91 18.64
C PRO A 446 -2.32 31.06 18.87
N ASP A 447 -3.09 31.28 17.80
CA ASP A 447 -4.56 31.45 17.89
C ASP A 447 -5.25 30.12 18.23
N ASP A 448 -4.80 29.00 17.61
CA ASP A 448 -5.32 27.66 17.90
C ASP A 448 -5.02 27.25 19.34
N ILE A 449 -3.81 27.57 19.83
CA ILE A 449 -3.41 27.32 21.22
C ILE A 449 -4.28 28.12 22.20
N ARG A 450 -4.53 29.40 21.90
CA ARG A 450 -5.40 30.24 22.76
C ARG A 450 -6.82 29.70 22.81
N LYS A 451 -7.42 29.39 21.68
CA LYS A 451 -8.75 28.76 21.60
C LYS A 451 -8.82 27.45 22.38
N THR A 452 -7.76 26.65 22.31
CA THR A 452 -7.66 25.40 23.07
C THR A 452 -7.65 25.66 24.58
N TRP A 453 -6.92 26.66 25.03
CA TRP A 453 -6.88 27.02 26.46
C TRP A 453 -8.26 27.43 26.97
N GLU A 454 -8.96 28.33 26.22
CA GLU A 454 -10.32 28.78 26.55
C GLU A 454 -11.29 27.60 26.59
N TRP A 455 -11.18 26.68 25.60
CA TRP A 455 -12.01 25.48 25.54
C TRP A 455 -11.77 24.54 26.71
N LEU A 456 -10.51 24.26 27.10
CA LEU A 456 -10.19 23.43 28.26
C LEU A 456 -10.83 23.97 29.53
N ALA A 457 -10.80 25.27 29.73
CA ALA A 457 -11.42 25.91 30.88
C ALA A 457 -12.96 25.78 30.90
N SER A 458 -13.57 25.58 29.74
CA SER A 458 -15.04 25.46 29.61
C SER A 458 -15.57 24.03 29.78
N LEU A 459 -14.68 23.02 29.81
CA LEU A 459 -15.07 21.62 29.96
C LEU A 459 -15.72 21.35 31.33
N PRO A 460 -16.62 20.34 31.42
CA PRO A 460 -17.12 19.85 32.71
C PRO A 460 -15.99 19.53 33.66
N LYS A 461 -16.25 19.63 34.96
CA LYS A 461 -15.20 19.36 35.96
C LYS A 461 -15.35 17.96 36.57
N THR A 462 -14.22 17.33 36.82
CA THR A 462 -14.12 16.07 37.58
C THR A 462 -14.39 16.30 39.07
N ASN A 463 -14.46 15.24 39.84
CA ASN A 463 -14.58 15.32 41.31
C ASN A 463 -13.40 16.04 41.98
N SER A 464 -12.26 16.09 41.32
CA SER A 464 -11.07 16.87 41.74
C SER A 464 -11.11 18.34 41.31
N GLU A 465 -12.23 18.86 40.86
CA GLU A 465 -12.42 20.23 40.37
C GLU A 465 -11.54 20.61 39.16
N LYS A 466 -11.01 19.64 38.44
CA LYS A 466 -10.21 19.81 37.23
C LYS A 466 -11.07 19.61 35.98
N PRO A 467 -10.73 20.25 34.83
CA PRO A 467 -11.42 19.97 33.57
C PRO A 467 -11.37 18.48 33.23
N ASP A 468 -12.49 17.93 32.78
CA ASP A 468 -12.62 16.54 32.36
C ASP A 468 -12.48 16.43 30.83
N ILE A 469 -11.37 15.83 30.38
CA ILE A 469 -11.11 15.53 28.96
C ILE A 469 -11.41 14.05 28.62
N SER A 470 -12.29 13.38 29.36
CA SER A 470 -12.78 12.05 29.00
C SER A 470 -13.51 12.07 27.66
N ALA A 471 -13.49 10.94 26.95
CA ALA A 471 -14.04 10.87 25.60
C ALA A 471 -15.52 11.23 25.56
N TRP A 472 -16.32 10.77 26.54
CA TRP A 472 -17.76 11.11 26.62
C TRP A 472 -18.01 12.55 27.01
N SER A 473 -17.24 13.10 27.96
CA SER A 473 -17.36 14.51 28.36
C SER A 473 -17.15 15.44 27.18
N VAL A 474 -16.10 15.19 26.38
CA VAL A 474 -15.78 15.95 25.18
C VAL A 474 -16.87 15.80 24.11
N TYR A 475 -17.28 14.56 23.83
CA TYR A 475 -18.32 14.28 22.83
C TYR A 475 -19.65 14.93 23.17
N ARG A 476 -20.08 14.83 24.41
CA ARG A 476 -21.30 15.46 24.93
C ARG A 476 -21.23 16.99 24.87
N SER A 477 -20.08 17.59 25.20
CA SER A 477 -19.88 19.05 25.10
C SER A 477 -19.99 19.52 23.65
N ALA A 478 -19.45 18.76 22.71
CA ALA A 478 -19.55 19.06 21.27
C ALA A 478 -21.02 18.98 20.78
N LEU A 479 -21.79 17.94 21.21
CA LEU A 479 -23.22 17.83 20.92
C LEU A 479 -24.02 19.02 21.46
N ASN A 480 -23.62 19.59 22.60
CA ASN A 480 -24.25 20.74 23.24
C ASN A 480 -23.80 22.10 22.64
N GLY A 481 -23.12 22.09 21.49
CA GLY A 481 -22.74 23.30 20.77
C GLY A 481 -21.39 23.90 21.18
N GLN A 482 -20.55 23.17 21.89
CA GLN A 482 -19.17 23.56 22.21
C GLN A 482 -18.20 22.75 21.34
N PRO A 483 -17.91 23.16 20.09
CA PRO A 483 -17.05 22.40 19.20
C PRO A 483 -15.61 22.34 19.72
N ILE A 484 -14.94 21.23 19.45
CA ILE A 484 -13.54 21.07 19.81
C ILE A 484 -12.69 21.99 18.91
N PRO A 485 -11.82 22.84 19.47
CA PRO A 485 -10.93 23.65 18.68
C PRO A 485 -9.94 22.73 17.93
N GLY A 486 -9.91 22.86 16.61
CA GLY A 486 -9.00 22.14 15.75
C GLY A 486 -8.05 23.08 15.04
N GLU A 487 -7.10 22.53 14.29
CA GLU A 487 -6.39 23.31 13.27
C GLU A 487 -7.43 23.91 12.31
N GLN A 488 -7.30 25.19 12.03
CA GLN A 488 -8.20 25.85 11.06
C GLN A 488 -7.96 25.21 9.68
N PRO A 489 -9.01 24.81 8.95
CA PRO A 489 -8.82 24.33 7.59
C PRO A 489 -8.18 25.45 6.77
N ARG A 490 -7.03 25.18 6.18
CA ARG A 490 -6.31 26.15 5.32
C ARG A 490 -7.06 26.44 4.03
N ARG A 491 -8.05 25.60 3.71
CA ARG A 491 -8.88 25.69 2.54
C ARG A 491 -10.36 25.87 2.93
N LEU A 492 -10.97 26.96 2.45
CA LEU A 492 -12.38 27.26 2.72
C LEU A 492 -13.30 26.82 1.57
N LEU A 493 -12.76 26.67 0.36
CA LEU A 493 -13.50 26.26 -0.83
C LEU A 493 -12.92 24.95 -1.35
N PHE A 494 -13.80 23.98 -1.56
CA PHE A 494 -13.42 22.67 -2.11
C PHE A 494 -13.51 22.68 -3.64
N GLN A 495 -12.55 21.98 -4.28
CA GLN A 495 -12.54 21.81 -5.72
C GLN A 495 -13.61 20.80 -6.12
N ARG A 496 -14.46 21.17 -7.04
CA ARG A 496 -15.42 20.27 -7.65
C ARG A 496 -14.74 19.48 -8.79
N LEU A 497 -15.00 18.18 -8.84
CA LEU A 497 -14.63 17.32 -9.95
C LEU A 497 -15.71 17.44 -11.04
N GLU A 498 -15.32 17.74 -12.28
CA GLU A 498 -16.23 17.89 -13.41
C GLU A 498 -16.03 16.76 -14.43
N PRO A 499 -17.05 16.43 -15.27
CA PRO A 499 -16.93 15.34 -16.24
C PRO A 499 -15.73 15.44 -17.19
N TRP A 500 -15.38 16.63 -17.65
CA TRP A 500 -14.21 16.83 -18.53
C TRP A 500 -12.86 16.60 -17.83
N ASP A 501 -12.78 16.84 -16.51
CA ASP A 501 -11.60 16.48 -15.71
C ASP A 501 -11.44 14.95 -15.72
N VAL A 502 -12.57 14.25 -15.55
CA VAL A 502 -12.59 12.79 -15.52
C VAL A 502 -12.24 12.19 -16.89
N GLU A 503 -12.72 12.77 -17.98
CA GLU A 503 -12.35 12.36 -19.33
C GLU A 503 -10.83 12.41 -19.51
N ASN A 504 -10.19 13.51 -19.14
CA ASN A 504 -8.74 13.65 -19.19
C ASN A 504 -8.02 12.66 -18.23
N LEU A 505 -8.55 12.46 -17.03
CA LEU A 505 -7.97 11.55 -16.05
C LEU A 505 -8.11 10.08 -16.46
N SER A 506 -9.19 9.70 -17.13
CA SER A 506 -9.47 8.33 -17.57
C SER A 506 -8.66 7.90 -18.80
N SER A 507 -8.10 8.85 -19.53
CA SER A 507 -7.15 8.60 -20.61
C SER A 507 -5.80 8.19 -20.04
N THR A 508 -5.62 6.88 -19.81
CA THR A 508 -4.44 6.30 -19.17
C THR A 508 -3.39 5.77 -20.13
N ASP A 509 -3.59 6.00 -21.43
CA ASP A 509 -2.68 5.56 -22.49
C ASP A 509 -1.28 6.19 -22.40
N GLU A 510 -0.35 5.65 -23.17
CA GLU A 510 0.97 6.24 -23.36
C GLU A 510 0.86 7.62 -24.00
N ASP A 511 1.83 8.51 -23.73
CA ASP A 511 1.81 9.87 -24.26
C ASP A 511 1.77 9.87 -25.79
N LEU A 512 0.78 10.57 -26.37
CA LEU A 512 0.57 10.68 -27.81
C LEU A 512 1.61 11.55 -28.49
N CYS A 513 2.22 12.48 -27.76
CA CYS A 513 3.21 13.41 -28.27
C CYS A 513 4.58 13.08 -27.74
N ALA A 514 5.54 12.87 -28.61
CA ALA A 514 6.93 12.60 -28.27
C ALA A 514 7.57 13.68 -27.34
N ASP A 515 7.03 14.90 -27.39
CA ASP A 515 7.54 16.04 -26.64
C ASP A 515 6.75 16.36 -25.36
N ILE A 516 5.59 15.72 -25.14
CA ILE A 516 4.87 15.80 -23.88
C ILE A 516 5.35 14.66 -23.00
N SER A 517 6.50 14.86 -22.37
CA SER A 517 7.03 13.88 -21.44
C SER A 517 6.05 13.68 -20.29
N GLU A 518 6.06 12.47 -19.72
CA GLU A 518 5.40 12.20 -18.43
C GLU A 518 5.82 13.23 -17.37
N GLU A 519 7.00 13.78 -17.51
CA GLU A 519 7.55 14.85 -16.67
C GLU A 519 6.78 16.17 -16.82
N TYR A 520 6.33 16.53 -18.02
CA TYR A 520 5.47 17.69 -18.26
C TYR A 520 4.06 17.48 -17.69
N LEU A 521 3.46 16.32 -17.94
CA LEU A 521 2.17 15.94 -17.36
C LEU A 521 2.24 15.77 -15.84
N GLN A 522 3.41 15.46 -15.30
CA GLN A 522 3.65 15.35 -13.87
C GLN A 522 4.08 16.67 -13.21
N GLN A 523 4.48 17.69 -13.94
CA GLN A 523 4.53 19.06 -13.44
C GLN A 523 3.12 19.60 -13.13
N GLY A 524 2.08 19.05 -13.75
CA GLY A 524 0.68 19.15 -13.32
C GLY A 524 0.32 18.37 -12.04
N ARG A 525 1.28 17.99 -11.20
CA ARG A 525 1.07 17.38 -9.87
C ARG A 525 0.26 18.22 -8.92
N SER A 526 0.26 19.52 -9.11
CA SER A 526 -0.64 20.40 -8.40
C SER A 526 -2.11 20.00 -8.61
N ASP A 527 -2.45 19.37 -9.73
CA ASP A 527 -3.82 19.18 -10.12
C ASP A 527 -4.52 18.11 -9.28
N LEU A 528 -3.90 16.94 -9.03
CA LEU A 528 -4.51 15.95 -8.12
C LEU A 528 -4.67 16.46 -6.70
N ASN A 529 -3.75 17.26 -6.20
CA ASN A 529 -3.86 17.85 -4.86
C ASN A 529 -5.10 18.75 -4.73
N LEU A 530 -5.58 19.32 -5.85
CA LEU A 530 -6.82 20.11 -5.87
C LEU A 530 -8.04 19.26 -5.46
N TRP A 531 -8.07 17.99 -5.79
CA TRP A 531 -9.18 17.08 -5.49
C TRP A 531 -8.95 16.16 -4.30
N LEU A 532 -7.71 16.07 -3.79
CA LEU A 532 -7.38 15.10 -2.74
C LEU A 532 -7.05 15.74 -1.38
N ARG A 533 -6.55 16.99 -1.35
CA ARG A 533 -5.96 17.57 -0.15
C ARG A 533 -6.69 18.82 0.33
N ASP A 534 -6.89 18.90 1.63
CA ASP A 534 -7.41 20.09 2.31
C ASP A 534 -6.39 21.23 2.35
N ASN A 535 -5.09 20.90 2.26
CA ASN A 535 -4.00 21.85 2.24
C ASN A 535 -3.32 21.89 0.87
N LEU A 536 -3.37 23.05 0.20
CA LEU A 536 -2.71 23.29 -1.08
C LEU A 536 -1.28 23.84 -0.94
N GLU A 537 -0.89 24.30 0.25
CA GLU A 537 0.53 24.52 0.50
C GLU A 537 1.23 23.17 0.36
N LEU A 538 2.29 23.18 -0.41
CA LEU A 538 3.12 22.01 -0.65
C LEU A 538 3.60 21.43 0.69
N ASP A 539 2.79 20.58 1.31
CA ASP A 539 3.35 19.57 2.18
C ASP A 539 4.33 18.82 1.32
N THR A 540 5.58 18.99 1.67
CA THR A 540 6.66 18.39 0.90
C THR A 540 6.37 16.90 0.82
N PRO A 541 6.15 16.35 -0.38
CA PRO A 541 5.82 14.95 -0.50
C PRO A 541 6.93 14.15 0.17
N ASP A 542 6.54 13.24 1.05
CA ASP A 542 7.47 12.35 1.69
C ASP A 542 8.16 11.50 0.64
N ILE A 543 9.47 11.45 0.73
CA ILE A 543 10.31 10.46 0.06
C ILE A 543 10.76 9.44 1.11
N ASN A 544 11.15 8.28 0.67
CA ASN A 544 11.74 7.29 1.54
C ASN A 544 13.25 7.21 1.28
N VAL A 545 14.00 6.91 2.33
CA VAL A 545 15.44 6.64 2.22
C VAL A 545 15.68 5.21 2.67
N VAL A 546 16.50 4.49 1.92
CA VAL A 546 17.00 3.16 2.23
C VAL A 546 18.50 3.20 2.22
N VAL A 547 19.12 2.39 3.04
CA VAL A 547 20.58 2.26 3.09
C VAL A 547 20.96 0.81 2.86
N ARG A 548 21.86 0.59 1.91
CA ARG A 548 22.32 -0.75 1.56
C ARG A 548 23.82 -0.77 1.31
N HIS A 549 24.41 -1.91 1.53
CA HIS A 549 25.73 -2.22 1.01
C HIS A 549 25.62 -2.42 -0.50
N LEU A 550 26.36 -1.62 -1.28
CA LEU A 550 26.25 -1.57 -2.74
C LEU A 550 27.61 -1.77 -3.41
N PRO A 551 27.64 -2.37 -4.61
CA PRO A 551 28.82 -2.40 -5.44
C PRO A 551 29.38 -1.01 -5.73
N TRP A 552 30.71 -0.91 -5.88
CA TRP A 552 31.39 0.35 -6.21
C TRP A 552 31.15 0.77 -7.67
N ASP A 553 30.98 -0.20 -8.58
CA ASP A 553 30.60 0.04 -9.98
C ASP A 553 29.13 0.48 -10.03
N ASP A 554 28.87 1.71 -10.50
CA ASP A 554 27.50 2.25 -10.59
C ASP A 554 26.58 1.42 -11.50
N ALA A 555 27.12 0.86 -12.59
CA ALA A 555 26.32 0.04 -13.50
C ALA A 555 25.91 -1.27 -12.83
N LEU A 556 26.82 -1.91 -12.09
CA LEU A 556 26.51 -3.11 -11.32
C LEU A 556 25.56 -2.81 -10.16
N ALA A 557 25.72 -1.67 -9.47
CA ALA A 557 24.80 -1.26 -8.42
C ALA A 557 23.38 -1.04 -8.97
N ILE A 558 23.23 -0.39 -10.12
CA ILE A 558 21.94 -0.22 -10.79
C ILE A 558 21.35 -1.58 -11.15
N GLU A 559 22.13 -2.48 -11.75
CA GLU A 559 21.67 -3.82 -12.13
C GLU A 559 21.17 -4.63 -10.92
N LEU A 560 21.89 -4.58 -9.79
CA LEU A 560 21.46 -5.24 -8.55
C LEU A 560 20.20 -4.60 -7.97
N LEU A 561 20.10 -3.28 -7.95
CA LEU A 561 18.95 -2.57 -7.41
C LEU A 561 17.68 -2.74 -8.27
N GLU A 562 17.82 -2.97 -9.57
CA GLU A 562 16.68 -3.28 -10.44
C GLU A 562 16.03 -4.62 -10.08
N VAL A 563 16.80 -5.60 -9.63
CA VAL A 563 16.30 -6.93 -9.23
C VAL A 563 15.99 -7.04 -7.74
N THR A 564 16.54 -6.16 -6.91
CA THR A 564 16.34 -6.16 -5.45
C THR A 564 15.59 -4.91 -5.02
N GLN A 565 14.27 -4.97 -5.15
CA GLN A 565 13.40 -3.83 -4.82
C GLN A 565 13.55 -3.45 -3.33
N PRO A 566 13.44 -2.15 -2.99
CA PRO A 566 13.35 -1.73 -1.60
C PRO A 566 12.12 -2.31 -0.90
N GLU A 567 12.29 -2.84 0.29
CA GLU A 567 11.22 -3.40 1.11
C GLU A 567 10.70 -2.38 2.12
N ASN A 568 9.43 -2.53 2.52
CA ASN A 568 8.78 -1.59 3.44
C ASN A 568 9.56 -1.41 4.76
N ASP A 569 10.09 -2.49 5.28
CA ASP A 569 10.79 -2.52 6.57
C ASP A 569 12.11 -1.74 6.56
N GLU A 570 12.71 -1.55 5.38
CA GLU A 570 13.96 -0.77 5.20
C GLU A 570 13.72 0.74 5.18
N LEU A 571 12.48 1.22 4.97
CA LEU A 571 12.17 2.59 4.63
C LEU A 571 12.29 3.54 5.83
N PHE A 572 13.08 4.61 5.66
CA PHE A 572 13.06 5.79 6.52
C PHE A 572 12.23 6.88 5.85
N PRO A 573 11.10 7.32 6.42
CA PRO A 573 10.32 8.43 5.87
C PRO A 573 11.06 9.76 6.07
N VAL A 574 11.20 10.54 5.00
CA VAL A 574 11.93 11.81 5.02
C VAL A 574 11.13 12.89 4.30
N GLY A 575 10.95 14.05 4.93
CA GLY A 575 10.34 15.20 4.28
C GLY A 575 11.22 15.73 3.14
N ARG A 576 10.65 15.87 1.94
CA ARG A 576 11.34 16.18 0.68
C ARG A 576 12.31 17.37 0.79
N TRP A 577 11.89 18.50 1.39
CA TRP A 577 12.69 19.71 1.42
C TRP A 577 13.87 19.64 2.39
N ARG A 578 13.68 19.05 3.55
CA ARG A 578 14.77 18.97 4.55
C ARG A 578 15.73 17.82 4.27
N GLY A 579 15.21 16.69 3.85
CA GLY A 579 16.03 15.52 3.56
C GLY A 579 16.77 15.65 2.24
N PHE A 580 16.04 16.00 1.18
CA PHE A 580 16.57 15.95 -0.18
C PHE A 580 17.55 17.06 -0.52
N ASN A 581 17.19 18.32 -0.34
CA ASN A 581 18.13 19.43 -0.64
C ASN A 581 19.37 19.36 0.24
N TYR A 582 19.18 18.94 1.50
CA TYR A 582 20.29 18.79 2.43
C TYR A 582 21.19 17.60 2.08
N LEU A 583 20.62 16.46 1.70
CA LEU A 583 21.36 15.30 1.20
C LEU A 583 22.22 15.69 0.00
N PHE A 584 21.65 16.38 -1.00
CA PHE A 584 22.41 16.77 -2.20
C PHE A 584 23.47 17.83 -1.93
N ASP A 585 23.18 18.87 -1.17
CA ASP A 585 24.13 19.92 -0.84
C ASP A 585 25.33 19.41 -0.02
N LYS A 586 25.11 18.42 0.83
CA LYS A 586 26.18 17.84 1.65
C LYS A 586 26.85 16.62 1.01
N MET A 587 26.11 15.73 0.38
CA MET A 587 26.67 14.50 -0.16
C MET A 587 27.54 14.73 -1.39
N ASN A 588 27.16 15.62 -2.28
CA ASN A 588 28.00 15.98 -3.45
C ASN A 588 29.32 16.65 -3.06
N LYS A 589 29.45 17.13 -1.82
CA LYS A 589 30.67 17.84 -1.33
C LYS A 589 31.48 17.03 -0.32
N ARG A 590 31.02 15.85 0.10
CA ARG A 590 31.67 15.00 1.10
C ARG A 590 32.24 13.73 0.49
N SER A 591 33.43 13.39 0.90
CA SER A 591 33.95 12.03 0.83
C SER A 591 34.23 11.56 2.25
N ASP A 592 33.66 10.46 2.67
CA ASP A 592 33.93 9.89 3.98
C ASP A 592 35.07 8.85 3.93
N LYS A 593 35.76 8.71 5.04
CA LYS A 593 36.78 7.67 5.20
C LYS A 593 36.07 6.34 5.49
N VAL A 594 36.32 5.37 4.63
CA VAL A 594 35.83 4.00 4.75
C VAL A 594 37.02 3.07 4.95
N GLU A 595 36.92 2.12 5.86
CA GLU A 595 37.92 1.07 6.05
C GLU A 595 37.52 -0.16 5.24
N ILE A 596 38.26 -0.46 4.18
CA ILE A 596 38.02 -1.61 3.32
C ILE A 596 38.97 -2.74 3.73
N PRO A 597 38.46 -3.95 4.07
CA PRO A 597 39.33 -5.11 4.31
C PRO A 597 39.86 -5.60 2.96
N VAL A 598 41.18 -5.73 2.81
CA VAL A 598 41.80 -6.00 1.52
C VAL A 598 42.48 -7.36 1.43
N ALA A 599 42.95 -7.91 2.52
CA ALA A 599 43.57 -9.23 2.53
C ALA A 599 43.77 -9.75 3.96
N ILE A 600 43.75 -11.06 4.11
CA ILE A 600 44.31 -11.75 5.27
C ILE A 600 45.74 -12.09 4.91
N ASP A 601 46.72 -11.62 5.70
CA ASP A 601 48.11 -11.99 5.47
C ASP A 601 48.36 -13.45 5.91
N ASP A 602 49.56 -13.93 5.58
CA ASP A 602 49.96 -15.32 5.88
C ASP A 602 49.94 -15.66 7.39
N GLU A 603 49.83 -14.66 8.24
CA GLU A 603 49.71 -14.77 9.70
C GLU A 603 48.24 -14.73 10.20
N GLY A 604 47.28 -14.59 9.29
CA GLY A 604 45.85 -14.53 9.62
C GLY A 604 45.38 -13.14 10.11
N ILE A 605 46.16 -12.09 9.90
CA ILE A 605 45.86 -10.72 10.31
C ILE A 605 45.18 -9.99 9.16
N GLU A 606 43.96 -9.52 9.42
CA GLU A 606 43.16 -8.72 8.49
C GLU A 606 43.77 -7.31 8.31
N ARG A 607 44.20 -7.00 7.08
CA ARG A 607 44.69 -5.65 6.75
C ARG A 607 43.53 -4.80 6.23
N LYS A 608 43.25 -3.70 6.96
CA LYS A 608 42.26 -2.69 6.58
C LYS A 608 42.93 -1.47 5.96
N TYR A 609 42.42 -1.01 4.85
CA TYR A 609 42.84 0.21 4.21
C TYR A 609 41.80 1.29 4.33
N SER A 610 42.21 2.48 4.77
CA SER A 610 41.32 3.63 4.89
C SER A 610 41.28 4.39 3.57
N VAL A 611 40.13 4.39 2.88
CA VAL A 611 39.92 5.06 1.60
C VAL A 611 38.89 6.16 1.75
N ARG A 612 39.01 7.25 0.97
CA ARG A 612 37.99 8.28 0.87
C ARG A 612 37.09 7.99 -0.32
N LEU A 613 35.79 7.82 -0.08
CA LEU A 613 34.82 7.51 -1.12
C LEU A 613 33.77 8.62 -1.23
N PRO A 614 33.38 9.01 -2.45
CA PRO A 614 32.29 9.94 -2.67
C PRO A 614 30.96 9.26 -2.31
N HIS A 615 29.99 10.04 -1.82
CA HIS A 615 28.65 9.54 -1.59
C HIS A 615 27.88 9.46 -2.90
N ARG A 616 27.13 8.37 -3.06
CA ARG A 616 26.24 8.13 -4.19
C ARG A 616 24.79 8.08 -3.70
N VAL A 617 23.88 8.50 -4.54
CA VAL A 617 22.43 8.44 -4.29
C VAL A 617 21.77 7.83 -5.52
N PHE A 618 21.11 6.71 -5.33
CA PHE A 618 20.30 6.08 -6.38
C PHE A 618 18.82 6.38 -6.11
N ARG A 619 18.08 6.70 -7.18
CA ARG A 619 16.63 6.83 -7.12
C ARG A 619 16.00 5.54 -7.62
N TYR A 620 15.17 4.92 -6.82
CA TYR A 620 14.29 3.82 -7.23
C TYR A 620 12.86 4.32 -7.42
N ARG A 621 12.22 3.95 -8.52
CA ARG A 621 10.81 4.26 -8.82
C ARG A 621 10.10 3.03 -9.35
N ALA A 622 9.17 2.47 -8.58
CA ALA A 622 8.45 1.24 -8.91
C ALA A 622 7.56 1.36 -10.16
N SER A 623 7.09 2.57 -10.51
CA SER A 623 6.23 2.81 -11.67
C SER A 623 6.94 2.86 -13.02
N GLU A 624 8.26 2.93 -13.01
CA GLU A 624 9.06 2.90 -14.24
C GLU A 624 9.25 1.47 -14.75
N PRO A 625 9.42 1.29 -16.06
CA PRO A 625 9.78 -0.03 -16.62
C PRO A 625 11.10 -0.55 -16.03
N GLU A 626 11.28 -1.87 -16.04
CA GLU A 626 12.59 -2.47 -15.70
C GLU A 626 13.70 -1.85 -16.55
N ASN A 627 14.89 -1.78 -16.01
CA ASN A 627 16.08 -1.06 -16.52
C ASN A 627 15.94 0.47 -16.53
N HIS A 628 14.86 1.04 -16.03
CA HIS A 628 14.65 2.46 -15.84
C HIS A 628 14.19 2.82 -14.41
N ARG A 629 13.92 1.82 -13.57
CA ARG A 629 13.49 2.03 -12.17
C ARG A 629 14.57 2.67 -11.34
N VAL A 630 15.82 2.32 -11.60
CA VAL A 630 16.97 2.80 -10.83
C VAL A 630 17.82 3.76 -11.67
N VAL A 631 18.09 4.92 -11.09
CA VAL A 631 18.96 5.94 -11.72
C VAL A 631 19.91 6.49 -10.67
N CYS A 632 21.20 6.50 -10.97
CA CYS A 632 22.19 7.22 -10.16
C CYS A 632 21.99 8.73 -10.33
N LEU A 633 21.78 9.45 -9.23
CA LEU A 633 21.51 10.88 -9.24
C LEU A 633 22.82 11.68 -9.18
N HIS A 634 22.96 12.66 -10.08
CA HIS A 634 24.06 13.59 -10.13
C HIS A 634 23.60 15.04 -9.96
N GLU A 635 24.52 15.96 -9.76
CA GLU A 635 24.25 17.41 -9.70
C GLU A 635 23.50 17.85 -10.98
N GLY A 636 22.28 18.38 -10.85
CA GLY A 636 21.42 18.74 -11.98
C GLY A 636 20.25 17.78 -12.27
N THR A 637 20.27 16.54 -11.78
CA THR A 637 19.14 15.58 -11.93
C THR A 637 18.19 15.54 -10.73
N THR A 638 18.43 16.40 -9.74
CA THR A 638 17.67 16.50 -8.48
C THR A 638 16.19 16.82 -8.69
N ASN A 639 15.84 17.52 -9.77
CA ASN A 639 14.46 17.87 -10.11
C ASN A 639 13.61 16.66 -10.53
N THR A 640 14.24 15.51 -10.77
CA THR A 640 13.55 14.30 -11.20
C THR A 640 12.96 13.48 -10.04
N VAL A 641 13.27 13.81 -8.78
CA VAL A 641 12.76 13.09 -7.61
C VAL A 641 11.32 13.49 -7.29
N ARG A 642 10.48 12.49 -7.08
CA ARG A 642 9.03 12.61 -6.93
C ARG A 642 8.53 11.99 -5.62
N SER A 643 7.31 12.35 -5.23
CA SER A 643 6.60 11.65 -4.14
C SER A 643 6.49 10.17 -4.45
N GLY A 644 6.81 9.33 -3.48
CA GLY A 644 6.80 7.88 -3.64
C GLY A 644 8.10 7.29 -4.17
N ASP A 645 9.08 8.12 -4.59
CA ASP A 645 10.42 7.63 -4.91
C ASP A 645 11.14 7.16 -3.64
N VAL A 646 12.02 6.18 -3.82
CA VAL A 646 12.93 5.72 -2.76
C VAL A 646 14.35 6.13 -3.14
N LEU A 647 15.04 6.82 -2.23
CA LEU A 647 16.44 7.15 -2.38
C LEU A 647 17.28 6.09 -1.66
N ILE A 648 18.20 5.48 -2.38
CA ILE A 648 19.08 4.43 -1.85
C ILE A 648 20.48 4.98 -1.69
N LEU A 649 21.02 4.82 -0.50
CA LEU A 649 22.35 5.32 -0.10
C LEU A 649 23.28 4.16 0.23
N ASP A 650 24.58 4.39 0.09
CA ASP A 650 25.59 3.46 0.56
C ASP A 650 25.60 3.37 2.10
N ASP A 651 25.93 2.21 2.67
CA ASP A 651 25.96 1.90 4.09
C ASP A 651 26.97 2.73 4.92
N PHE A 652 28.00 3.26 4.28
CA PHE A 652 28.97 4.15 4.93
C PHE A 652 28.49 5.61 5.05
N ALA A 653 27.28 5.93 4.56
CA ALA A 653 26.72 7.27 4.65
C ALA A 653 26.43 7.66 6.12
N ARG A 654 27.01 8.78 6.59
CA ARG A 654 26.82 9.30 7.95
C ARG A 654 25.64 10.26 7.97
N VAL A 655 24.44 9.68 7.94
CA VAL A 655 23.15 10.41 7.90
C VAL A 655 22.18 9.89 8.95
N PHE A 656 22.71 9.39 10.07
CA PHE A 656 21.88 8.85 11.15
C PHE A 656 22.28 9.44 12.51
N SER A 657 21.31 9.48 13.41
CA SER A 657 21.50 9.75 14.83
C SER A 657 20.89 8.62 15.64
N LYS A 658 21.69 7.98 16.48
CA LYS A 658 21.19 7.01 17.46
C LYS A 658 20.40 7.71 18.58
N PHE A 659 19.22 7.20 18.87
CA PHE A 659 18.40 7.60 20.01
C PHE A 659 18.65 6.70 21.23
N SER A 660 18.78 5.39 21.01
CA SER A 660 19.14 4.36 21.98
C SER A 660 20.08 3.36 21.32
N GLU A 661 20.45 2.29 22.00
CA GLU A 661 21.29 1.22 21.43
C GLU A 661 20.62 0.57 20.21
N ASP A 662 19.28 0.48 20.19
CA ASP A 662 18.48 -0.24 19.19
C ASP A 662 17.74 0.68 18.20
N ILE A 663 17.69 1.99 18.44
CA ILE A 663 16.86 2.92 17.65
C ILE A 663 17.73 4.01 17.02
N ALA A 664 17.66 4.08 15.71
CA ALA A 664 18.24 5.17 14.94
C ALA A 664 17.19 5.87 14.06
N ILE A 665 17.40 7.14 13.81
CA ILE A 665 16.59 7.94 12.89
C ILE A 665 17.44 8.46 11.75
N PHE A 666 16.82 8.66 10.61
CA PHE A 666 17.44 9.43 9.54
C PHE A 666 17.60 10.88 10.00
N ASP A 667 18.85 11.32 10.09
CA ASP A 667 19.23 12.67 10.50
C ASP A 667 20.36 13.16 9.58
N PRO A 668 20.05 14.03 8.62
CA PRO A 668 21.08 14.53 7.69
C PRO A 668 22.27 15.22 8.37
N GLU A 669 22.10 15.68 9.62
CA GLU A 669 23.20 16.26 10.45
C GLU A 669 23.84 15.20 11.37
N GLY A 670 23.42 13.96 11.28
CA GLY A 670 23.92 12.86 12.06
C GLY A 670 25.40 12.54 11.78
N SER A 671 26.02 11.83 12.71
CA SER A 671 27.42 11.39 12.62
C SER A 671 27.55 9.88 12.57
N ASP A 672 26.46 9.16 12.81
CA ASP A 672 26.47 7.70 12.94
C ASP A 672 26.35 7.02 11.58
N THR A 673 27.02 5.89 11.42
CA THR A 673 26.95 5.05 10.22
C THR A 673 25.75 4.13 10.31
N SER A 674 25.32 3.62 9.16
CA SER A 674 24.16 2.75 9.04
C SER A 674 24.47 1.25 9.19
N GLU A 675 25.74 0.88 9.42
CA GLU A 675 26.20 -0.50 9.40
C GLU A 675 25.39 -1.40 10.35
N ASP A 676 25.15 -0.94 11.59
CA ASP A 676 24.33 -1.67 12.58
C ASP A 676 22.84 -1.69 12.22
N ILE A 677 22.36 -0.68 11.50
CA ILE A 677 20.94 -0.53 11.12
C ILE A 677 20.60 -1.46 9.96
N PHE A 678 21.49 -1.54 8.99
CA PHE A 678 21.32 -2.41 7.83
C PHE A 678 21.22 -3.88 8.24
N ASN A 679 22.07 -4.33 9.15
CA ASN A 679 22.12 -5.72 9.61
C ASN A 679 20.91 -6.16 10.44
N GLN A 680 20.08 -5.22 10.88
CA GLN A 680 18.87 -5.50 11.69
C GLN A 680 17.57 -5.50 10.87
N CYS A 681 17.63 -5.17 9.58
CA CYS A 681 16.43 -5.13 8.74
C CYS A 681 16.01 -6.54 8.31
N ASP A 682 14.73 -6.85 8.46
CA ASP A 682 14.13 -8.07 7.92
C ASP A 682 13.90 -7.88 6.42
N SER A 683 14.62 -8.63 5.59
CA SER A 683 14.51 -8.58 4.13
C SER A 683 14.30 -9.97 3.57
N SER A 684 13.38 -10.12 2.63
CA SER A 684 13.17 -11.38 1.90
C SER A 684 14.32 -11.66 0.94
N THR A 685 15.12 -10.66 0.58
CA THR A 685 16.20 -10.74 -0.39
C THR A 685 17.55 -10.48 0.27
N LEU A 686 18.48 -11.41 0.09
CA LEU A 686 19.88 -11.22 0.47
C LEU A 686 20.66 -10.66 -0.72
N VAL A 687 21.28 -9.50 -0.53
CA VAL A 687 22.29 -8.97 -1.44
C VAL A 687 23.59 -8.85 -0.67
N THR A 688 24.61 -9.59 -1.05
CA THR A 688 25.85 -9.62 -0.27
C THR A 688 27.07 -9.86 -1.14
N SER A 689 28.22 -9.44 -0.65
CA SER A 689 29.53 -9.82 -1.17
C SER A 689 30.29 -10.61 -0.12
N TYR A 690 31.32 -11.32 -0.57
CA TYR A 690 32.20 -12.08 0.33
C TYR A 690 32.77 -11.18 1.44
N ASP A 691 33.20 -10.00 1.07
CA ASP A 691 33.82 -9.04 2.00
C ASP A 691 32.84 -8.51 3.05
N SER A 692 31.56 -8.34 2.69
CA SER A 692 30.53 -7.86 3.62
C SER A 692 30.12 -8.91 4.67
N LEU A 693 30.39 -10.21 4.42
CA LEU A 693 30.04 -11.30 5.32
C LEU A 693 31.04 -11.53 6.44
N ASN A 694 32.04 -10.70 6.60
CA ASN A 694 33.13 -10.87 7.56
C ASN A 694 33.78 -12.26 7.51
N SER A 695 34.78 -12.43 6.66
CA SER A 695 35.44 -13.69 6.30
C SER A 695 36.15 -14.41 7.47
N GLY A 696 36.11 -13.85 8.68
CA GLY A 696 36.73 -14.45 9.88
C GLY A 696 36.07 -15.75 10.40
N GLU A 697 34.84 -16.07 9.94
CA GLU A 697 34.19 -17.34 10.31
C GLU A 697 34.44 -18.43 9.25
N PRO A 698 35.18 -19.51 9.55
CA PRO A 698 35.47 -20.55 8.57
C PRO A 698 34.22 -21.18 7.92
N LYS A 699 33.14 -21.31 8.67
CA LYS A 699 31.88 -21.87 8.16
C LYS A 699 31.23 -20.99 7.12
N VAL A 700 31.25 -19.66 7.32
CA VAL A 700 30.70 -18.67 6.38
C VAL A 700 31.54 -18.65 5.11
N ALA A 701 32.85 -18.59 5.23
CA ALA A 701 33.78 -18.63 4.09
C ALA A 701 33.62 -19.94 3.27
N GLU A 702 33.45 -21.06 3.95
CA GLU A 702 33.24 -22.35 3.28
C GLU A 702 31.88 -22.46 2.60
N ALA A 703 30.80 -21.94 3.22
CA ALA A 703 29.47 -21.86 2.61
C ALA A 703 29.49 -20.99 1.35
N PHE A 704 30.11 -19.81 1.43
CA PHE A 704 30.22 -18.90 0.28
C PHE A 704 31.03 -19.56 -0.85
N ARG A 705 32.16 -20.22 -0.54
CA ARG A 705 32.98 -20.92 -1.50
C ARG A 705 32.22 -22.05 -2.21
N ARG A 706 31.43 -22.86 -1.49
CA ARG A 706 30.58 -23.88 -2.10
C ARG A 706 29.56 -23.31 -3.07
N LEU A 707 28.97 -22.14 -2.73
CA LEU A 707 28.04 -21.46 -3.63
C LEU A 707 28.76 -20.82 -4.83
N GLN A 708 30.04 -20.45 -4.71
CA GLN A 708 30.86 -19.94 -5.83
C GLN A 708 31.17 -20.99 -6.89
N GLU A 709 31.13 -22.29 -6.55
CA GLU A 709 31.31 -23.39 -7.52
C GLU A 709 30.15 -23.46 -8.53
N LEU A 710 29.06 -22.73 -8.31
CA LEU A 710 27.97 -22.57 -9.27
C LEU A 710 28.38 -21.58 -10.39
N GLU A 711 27.85 -21.78 -11.59
CA GLU A 711 28.19 -20.94 -12.74
C GLU A 711 27.83 -19.48 -12.52
N GLU A 712 28.76 -18.58 -12.81
CA GLU A 712 28.58 -17.15 -12.68
C GLU A 712 27.56 -16.60 -13.70
N GLY A 713 26.60 -15.82 -13.25
CA GLY A 713 25.60 -15.18 -14.11
C GLY A 713 24.40 -16.05 -14.47
N ASP A 714 24.36 -17.28 -14.00
CA ASP A 714 23.21 -18.16 -14.16
C ASP A 714 22.23 -18.01 -12.99
N PHE A 715 20.94 -18.03 -13.30
CA PHE A 715 19.91 -18.12 -12.30
C PHE A 715 19.73 -19.58 -11.90
N VAL A 716 20.06 -19.92 -10.67
CA VAL A 716 19.93 -21.27 -10.13
C VAL A 716 18.72 -21.34 -9.20
N ASN A 717 17.74 -22.12 -9.59
CA ASN A 717 16.61 -22.45 -8.76
C ASN A 717 17.00 -23.64 -7.85
N ILE A 718 17.14 -23.37 -6.56
CA ILE A 718 17.52 -24.38 -5.58
C ILE A 718 16.25 -25.08 -5.12
N ASP A 719 16.00 -26.27 -5.64
CA ASP A 719 14.89 -27.12 -5.22
C ASP A 719 15.25 -27.95 -3.95
N GLU A 720 14.29 -28.68 -3.43
CA GLU A 720 14.42 -29.49 -2.20
C GLU A 720 15.53 -30.55 -2.25
N LYS A 721 16.11 -30.88 -3.40
CA LYS A 721 17.13 -31.89 -3.53
C LYS A 721 18.51 -31.44 -3.05
N THR A 722 18.67 -30.17 -2.78
CA THR A 722 19.95 -29.59 -2.34
C THR A 722 19.85 -28.98 -0.94
N GLU A 723 19.36 -29.73 0.06
CA GLU A 723 19.25 -29.28 1.48
C GLU A 723 20.52 -28.56 1.95
N ARG A 724 21.68 -28.99 1.55
CA ARG A 724 22.95 -28.38 1.93
C ARG A 724 23.14 -26.98 1.37
N MET A 725 22.72 -26.73 0.12
CA MET A 725 22.74 -25.39 -0.47
C MET A 725 21.75 -24.46 0.21
N GLN A 726 20.59 -24.98 0.59
CA GLN A 726 19.61 -24.25 1.40
C GLN A 726 20.17 -23.89 2.77
N GLU A 727 20.89 -24.81 3.40
CA GLU A 727 21.57 -24.54 4.69
C GLU A 727 22.66 -23.48 4.55
N ASP A 728 23.46 -23.53 3.47
CA ASP A 728 24.48 -22.52 3.20
C ASP A 728 23.87 -21.13 2.99
N LEU A 729 22.79 -21.03 2.22
CA LEU A 729 22.07 -19.79 2.01
C LEU A 729 21.43 -19.26 3.31
N ARG A 730 20.84 -20.14 4.12
CA ARG A 730 20.31 -19.75 5.45
C ARG A 730 21.42 -19.21 6.34
N LEU A 731 22.58 -19.85 6.36
CA LEU A 731 23.72 -19.38 7.14
C LEU A 731 24.19 -17.99 6.71
N LEU A 732 24.30 -17.75 5.39
CA LEU A 732 24.68 -16.44 4.86
C LEU A 732 23.64 -15.38 5.18
N ARG A 733 22.35 -15.69 5.05
CA ARG A 733 21.25 -14.76 5.40
C ARG A 733 21.25 -14.41 6.87
N MET A 734 21.43 -15.39 7.76
CA MET A 734 21.52 -15.14 9.19
C MET A 734 22.69 -14.21 9.53
N LYS A 735 23.81 -14.31 8.85
CA LYS A 735 24.98 -13.44 9.08
C LYS A 735 24.81 -12.05 8.49
N ALA A 736 24.25 -11.95 7.30
CA ALA A 736 24.02 -10.67 6.65
C ALA A 736 22.91 -9.84 7.33
N ALA A 737 21.87 -10.51 7.84
CA ALA A 737 20.72 -9.87 8.47
C ALA A 737 20.81 -9.72 10.00
N GLY A 738 21.78 -10.34 10.65
CA GLY A 738 21.94 -10.30 12.12
C GLY A 738 20.79 -10.96 12.90
N ALA A 739 19.93 -11.78 12.25
CA ALA A 739 18.64 -12.08 12.81
C ALA A 739 18.38 -13.56 13.09
N SER A 740 18.21 -13.89 14.35
CA SER A 740 17.40 -15.05 14.79
C SER A 740 15.97 -15.02 14.23
N PHE A 741 15.45 -13.87 13.89
CA PHE A 741 14.11 -13.64 13.36
C PHE A 741 13.92 -14.13 11.92
N LEU A 742 14.91 -13.96 11.04
CA LEU A 742 14.89 -14.51 9.68
C LEU A 742 14.93 -16.04 9.65
N ALA A 743 15.56 -16.67 10.63
CA ALA A 743 15.63 -18.12 10.71
C ALA A 743 14.27 -18.79 10.91
N GLU A 744 13.32 -18.14 11.59
CA GLU A 744 11.96 -18.66 11.77
C GLU A 744 11.10 -18.48 10.49
N ARG A 745 11.24 -17.34 9.81
CA ARG A 745 10.45 -17.02 8.61
C ARG A 745 10.89 -17.78 7.36
N THR A 746 12.15 -18.16 7.30
CA THR A 746 12.73 -18.90 6.17
C THR A 746 12.72 -20.41 6.33
N ARG A 747 12.15 -20.96 7.40
CA ARG A 747 12.01 -22.41 7.58
C ARG A 747 11.04 -22.97 6.54
N GLY A 748 11.58 -23.71 5.59
CA GLY A 748 10.81 -24.44 4.58
C GLY A 748 10.67 -23.76 3.22
N GLU A 749 11.17 -22.52 3.04
CA GLU A 749 11.13 -21.84 1.75
C GLU A 749 12.36 -22.18 0.89
N ALA A 750 12.14 -22.39 -0.42
CA ALA A 750 13.22 -22.50 -1.39
C ALA A 750 13.78 -21.12 -1.74
N TYR A 751 15.06 -21.04 -2.05
CA TYR A 751 15.73 -19.82 -2.46
C TYR A 751 16.18 -19.89 -3.91
N SER A 752 16.08 -18.79 -4.63
CA SER A 752 16.78 -18.59 -5.88
C SER A 752 18.14 -17.94 -5.62
N LEU A 753 19.09 -18.26 -6.46
CA LEU A 753 20.47 -17.79 -6.37
C LEU A 753 20.87 -17.19 -7.70
N VAL A 754 21.36 -15.97 -7.69
CA VAL A 754 21.89 -15.29 -8.87
C VAL A 754 23.26 -14.73 -8.55
N TRP A 755 24.24 -15.11 -9.36
CA TRP A 755 25.58 -14.59 -9.31
C TRP A 755 25.73 -13.43 -10.29
N TYR A 756 26.33 -12.35 -9.82
CA TYR A 756 26.73 -11.24 -10.64
C TYR A 756 28.24 -11.23 -10.86
N ARG A 757 28.67 -10.59 -11.95
CA ARG A 757 30.07 -10.48 -12.32
C ARG A 757 30.91 -9.94 -11.17
N ARG A 758 32.21 -10.27 -11.17
CA ARG A 758 33.16 -9.66 -10.29
C ARG A 758 33.24 -8.17 -10.55
N GLU A 759 33.20 -7.41 -9.48
CA GLU A 759 33.43 -6.00 -9.52
C GLU A 759 34.93 -5.75 -9.75
N LYS A 760 35.25 -5.12 -10.87
CA LYS A 760 36.58 -4.54 -11.09
C LYS A 760 36.44 -3.05 -10.96
N PRO A 761 37.02 -2.42 -9.94
CA PRO A 761 36.89 -0.99 -9.80
C PRO A 761 37.54 -0.31 -11.02
N ASP A 762 36.72 0.48 -11.76
CA ASP A 762 37.22 1.31 -12.86
C ASP A 762 38.09 2.45 -12.34
N VAL A 763 37.91 2.83 -11.09
CA VAL A 763 38.76 3.77 -10.36
C VAL A 763 39.50 2.99 -9.28
N PRO A 764 40.81 2.85 -9.36
CA PRO A 764 41.56 2.17 -8.33
C PRO A 764 41.40 2.91 -7.00
N TYR A 765 41.11 2.16 -5.93
CA TYR A 765 41.12 2.73 -4.59
C TYR A 765 42.53 3.18 -4.25
N GLU A 766 42.67 4.41 -3.83
CA GLU A 766 43.91 4.92 -3.34
C GLU A 766 43.93 4.98 -1.81
N ASP A 767 44.89 4.32 -1.18
CA ASP A 767 45.09 4.43 0.26
C ASP A 767 45.51 5.89 0.63
N ASN A 768 45.58 6.21 1.93
CA ASN A 768 46.03 7.51 2.41
C ASN A 768 47.43 7.90 1.96
N LYS A 769 48.12 7.03 1.25
CA LYS A 769 49.49 7.22 0.68
C LYS A 769 49.49 7.25 -0.84
N GLY A 770 48.33 7.28 -1.49
CA GLY A 770 48.21 7.26 -2.94
C GLY A 770 48.55 5.92 -3.60
N ARG A 771 48.51 4.82 -2.86
CA ARG A 771 48.74 3.49 -3.44
C ARG A 771 47.44 2.87 -3.88
N VAL A 772 47.42 2.39 -5.13
CA VAL A 772 46.27 1.67 -5.74
C VAL A 772 46.09 0.32 -5.10
N ILE A 773 44.89 0.04 -4.61
CA ILE A 773 44.51 -1.21 -4.01
C ILE A 773 43.63 -1.95 -5.02
N PRO A 774 44.09 -3.07 -5.59
CA PRO A 774 43.24 -3.88 -6.44
C PRO A 774 42.21 -4.62 -5.57
N HIS A 775 40.92 -4.46 -5.92
CA HIS A 775 39.84 -5.15 -5.23
C HIS A 775 38.97 -5.87 -6.24
N ASP A 776 38.74 -7.15 -6.04
CA ASP A 776 37.96 -7.99 -6.94
C ASP A 776 36.84 -8.65 -6.10
N VAL A 777 35.64 -8.14 -6.18
CA VAL A 777 34.49 -8.56 -5.36
C VAL A 777 33.46 -9.29 -6.20
N GLN A 778 32.96 -10.39 -5.68
CA GLN A 778 31.86 -11.15 -6.27
C GLN A 778 30.59 -10.97 -5.47
N TRP A 779 29.53 -10.63 -6.15
CA TRP A 779 28.23 -10.38 -5.56
C TRP A 779 27.28 -11.54 -5.75
N LEU A 780 26.53 -11.85 -4.70
CA LEU A 780 25.51 -12.88 -4.64
C LEU A 780 24.16 -12.23 -4.30
N VAL A 781 23.15 -12.56 -5.07
CA VAL A 781 21.75 -12.26 -4.76
C VAL A 781 21.00 -13.57 -4.52
N SER A 782 20.34 -13.65 -3.38
CA SER A 782 19.47 -14.78 -3.03
C SER A 782 18.14 -14.22 -2.53
N SER A 783 17.05 -14.59 -3.18
CA SER A 783 15.70 -14.26 -2.76
C SER A 783 14.94 -15.51 -2.36
N ALA A 784 14.09 -15.43 -1.34
CA ALA A 784 13.10 -16.46 -1.08
C ALA A 784 12.21 -16.57 -2.31
N GLN A 785 11.94 -17.78 -2.77
CA GLN A 785 10.89 -18.01 -3.74
C GLN A 785 9.55 -17.80 -3.03
N SER A 786 9.16 -16.55 -2.91
CA SER A 786 7.78 -16.25 -2.57
C SER A 786 6.96 -16.34 -3.85
N ASP A 787 5.75 -16.85 -3.75
CA ASP A 787 4.72 -16.71 -4.79
C ASP A 787 4.29 -15.23 -4.98
N SER A 788 5.05 -14.28 -4.44
CA SER A 788 4.79 -12.85 -4.54
C SER A 788 5.14 -12.34 -5.93
N LEU A 789 4.12 -12.20 -6.70
CA LEU A 789 4.02 -11.72 -8.08
C LEU A 789 4.20 -10.19 -8.17
N ASP A 790 5.30 -9.61 -7.74
CA ASP A 790 5.39 -8.19 -7.43
C ASP A 790 5.94 -7.26 -8.51
N SER A 791 6.15 -7.69 -9.74
CA SER A 791 6.38 -6.74 -10.82
C SER A 791 5.32 -6.83 -11.91
N GLU A 792 4.69 -5.70 -12.23
CA GLU A 792 3.64 -5.63 -13.26
C GLU A 792 4.14 -6.05 -14.65
N SER A 793 5.41 -5.82 -14.94
CA SER A 793 6.07 -6.31 -16.14
C SER A 793 6.46 -7.79 -16.07
N ASN A 794 6.60 -8.34 -14.86
CA ASN A 794 6.76 -9.78 -14.63
C ASN A 794 5.41 -10.53 -14.62
N GLN A 795 4.26 -9.87 -14.54
CA GLN A 795 2.96 -10.56 -14.51
C GLN A 795 2.66 -11.30 -15.81
N GLU A 796 3.03 -10.76 -16.96
CA GLU A 796 3.03 -11.55 -18.19
C GLU A 796 4.09 -12.69 -18.18
N ILE A 797 5.19 -12.50 -17.47
CA ILE A 797 6.31 -13.45 -17.41
C ILE A 797 6.15 -14.45 -16.27
N LEU A 798 5.69 -14.04 -15.09
CA LEU A 798 5.52 -14.90 -13.91
C LEU A 798 4.24 -15.73 -13.96
N SER A 799 3.18 -15.25 -14.60
CA SER A 799 2.02 -16.10 -14.89
C SER A 799 2.38 -17.32 -15.74
N THR A 800 3.52 -17.26 -16.44
CA THR A 800 4.07 -18.39 -17.20
C THR A 800 5.08 -19.24 -16.43
N ARG A 801 5.70 -18.72 -15.35
CA ARG A 801 6.66 -19.48 -14.55
C ARG A 801 6.00 -20.42 -13.52
N THR A 802 4.79 -20.10 -13.04
CA THR A 802 4.03 -20.96 -12.11
C THR A 802 3.35 -22.12 -12.80
N THR A 803 3.21 -22.09 -14.11
CA THR A 803 2.64 -23.21 -14.87
C THR A 803 3.71 -23.78 -15.78
N ASN A 804 4.17 -24.97 -15.48
CA ASN A 804 5.00 -25.78 -16.38
C ASN A 804 4.24 -26.19 -17.67
N ARG A 805 3.41 -25.32 -18.22
CA ARG A 805 2.56 -25.64 -19.37
C ARG A 805 2.52 -24.51 -20.39
N THR A 806 2.67 -24.87 -21.65
CA THR A 806 2.36 -24.00 -22.79
C THR A 806 0.86 -23.83 -22.88
N LEU A 807 0.35 -22.58 -22.96
CA LEU A 807 -1.08 -22.30 -23.12
C LEU A 807 -1.42 -22.14 -24.61
N HIS A 808 -2.48 -22.81 -25.03
CA HIS A 808 -3.03 -22.71 -26.37
C HIS A 808 -4.21 -21.73 -26.41
N LEU A 809 -4.36 -20.95 -27.46
CA LEU A 809 -5.43 -19.97 -27.59
C LEU A 809 -6.82 -20.57 -27.62
N GLY A 810 -6.98 -21.76 -28.22
CA GLY A 810 -8.28 -22.29 -28.57
C GLY A 810 -8.85 -21.66 -29.86
N GLY A 811 -9.95 -22.17 -30.32
CA GLY A 811 -10.63 -21.67 -31.52
C GLY A 811 -11.70 -20.64 -31.19
N VAL A 812 -11.79 -19.54 -31.92
CA VAL A 812 -13.01 -18.73 -31.98
C VAL A 812 -14.11 -19.64 -32.55
N PRO A 813 -15.36 -19.59 -32.07
CA PRO A 813 -16.46 -20.28 -32.72
C PRO A 813 -16.63 -19.71 -34.15
N SER A 814 -16.01 -20.36 -35.12
CA SER A 814 -16.38 -20.12 -36.49
C SER A 814 -17.80 -20.65 -36.64
N GLY A 815 -18.74 -19.81 -37.06
CA GLY A 815 -20.14 -20.24 -37.26
C GLY A 815 -20.34 -21.32 -38.33
N MET A 816 -19.34 -22.12 -38.59
CA MET A 816 -19.23 -23.11 -39.64
C MET A 816 -18.79 -24.47 -39.05
N GLY A 817 -19.57 -25.01 -38.11
CA GLY A 817 -19.63 -26.46 -37.89
C GLY A 817 -18.39 -27.22 -37.41
N GLU A 818 -17.25 -26.56 -37.11
CA GLU A 818 -16.12 -27.21 -36.47
C GLU A 818 -16.29 -27.29 -34.96
N PRO A 819 -15.96 -28.39 -34.29
CA PRO A 819 -16.10 -28.51 -32.85
C PRO A 819 -15.13 -27.54 -32.17
N GLN A 820 -15.70 -26.62 -31.40
CA GLN A 820 -14.99 -25.72 -30.53
C GLN A 820 -14.19 -26.52 -29.52
N ARG A 821 -12.89 -26.31 -29.45
CA ARG A 821 -12.09 -26.86 -28.37
C ARG A 821 -12.47 -26.18 -27.06
N SER A 822 -13.03 -26.93 -26.13
CA SER A 822 -13.48 -26.44 -24.82
C SER A 822 -12.33 -26.13 -23.87
N ASP A 823 -11.08 -26.42 -24.25
CA ASP A 823 -9.86 -26.38 -23.42
C ASP A 823 -8.87 -25.27 -23.78
N GLY A 824 -9.26 -24.31 -24.60
CA GLY A 824 -8.39 -23.18 -24.99
C GLY A 824 -8.50 -21.97 -24.03
N HIS A 825 -7.40 -21.23 -23.87
CA HIS A 825 -7.30 -20.08 -22.99
C HIS A 825 -8.43 -19.05 -23.20
N GLN A 826 -8.73 -18.66 -24.42
CA GLN A 826 -9.82 -17.72 -24.74
C GLN A 826 -11.16 -18.20 -24.22
N ASN A 827 -11.44 -19.50 -24.30
CA ASN A 827 -12.69 -20.07 -23.84
C ASN A 827 -12.78 -20.09 -22.29
N HIS A 828 -11.66 -20.40 -21.62
CA HIS A 828 -11.59 -20.33 -20.17
C HIS A 828 -11.80 -18.89 -19.65
N VAL A 829 -11.15 -17.92 -20.29
CA VAL A 829 -11.36 -16.49 -19.96
C VAL A 829 -12.82 -16.08 -20.19
N ALA A 830 -13.43 -16.51 -21.28
CA ALA A 830 -14.84 -16.23 -21.57
C ALA A 830 -15.77 -16.77 -20.49
N GLN A 831 -15.61 -18.06 -20.12
CA GLN A 831 -16.39 -18.68 -19.06
C GLN A 831 -16.18 -18.02 -17.71
N ARG A 832 -14.94 -17.71 -17.36
CA ARG A 832 -14.60 -17.04 -16.10
C ARG A 832 -15.18 -15.60 -16.07
N ALA A 833 -15.10 -14.83 -17.14
CA ALA A 833 -15.68 -13.50 -17.23
C ALA A 833 -17.21 -13.53 -17.12
N GLN A 834 -17.87 -14.49 -17.78
CA GLN A 834 -19.29 -14.74 -17.65
C GLN A 834 -19.69 -15.06 -16.22
N ALA A 835 -18.98 -15.98 -15.58
CA ALA A 835 -19.27 -16.40 -14.22
C ALA A 835 -19.07 -15.26 -13.20
N LEU A 836 -18.00 -14.44 -13.36
CA LEU A 836 -17.77 -13.24 -12.55
C LEU A 836 -18.92 -12.23 -12.71
N GLY A 837 -19.32 -11.91 -13.94
CA GLY A 837 -20.42 -10.98 -14.21
C GLY A 837 -21.75 -11.47 -13.59
N SER A 838 -22.04 -12.76 -13.70
CA SER A 838 -23.24 -13.37 -13.11
C SER A 838 -23.21 -13.33 -11.57
N LEU A 839 -22.08 -13.66 -10.94
CA LEU A 839 -21.89 -13.65 -9.49
C LEU A 839 -22.05 -12.25 -8.90
N ILE A 840 -21.58 -11.22 -9.62
CA ILE A 840 -21.68 -9.83 -9.21
C ILE A 840 -23.13 -9.32 -9.36
N GLY A 841 -23.91 -9.89 -10.27
CA GLY A 841 -25.30 -9.53 -10.51
C GLY A 841 -25.49 -8.55 -11.66
N LEU A 842 -24.61 -8.56 -12.65
CA LEU A 842 -24.75 -7.77 -13.89
C LEU A 842 -25.93 -8.26 -14.72
N ASP A 843 -26.46 -7.35 -15.55
CA ASP A 843 -27.48 -7.68 -16.55
C ASP A 843 -27.01 -8.83 -17.45
N PRO A 844 -27.88 -9.82 -17.76
CA PRO A 844 -27.52 -10.92 -18.62
C PRO A 844 -26.95 -10.53 -19.99
N ALA A 845 -27.33 -9.39 -20.54
CA ALA A 845 -26.76 -8.87 -21.80
C ALA A 845 -25.29 -8.49 -21.61
N ILE A 846 -24.96 -7.75 -20.56
CA ILE A 846 -23.58 -7.36 -20.24
C ILE A 846 -22.73 -8.60 -19.90
N VAL A 847 -23.31 -9.59 -19.22
CA VAL A 847 -22.64 -10.85 -18.91
C VAL A 847 -22.30 -11.61 -20.19
N GLU A 848 -23.17 -11.61 -21.17
CA GLU A 848 -22.91 -12.21 -22.49
C GLU A 848 -21.86 -11.43 -23.28
N ASP A 849 -21.86 -10.09 -23.20
CA ASP A 849 -20.84 -9.25 -23.82
C ASP A 849 -19.44 -9.51 -23.23
N LEU A 850 -19.34 -9.67 -21.91
CA LEU A 850 -18.12 -10.07 -21.24
C LEU A 850 -17.61 -11.43 -21.72
N ARG A 851 -18.53 -12.40 -21.89
CA ARG A 851 -18.20 -13.73 -22.42
C ARG A 851 -17.67 -13.64 -23.85
N ILE A 852 -18.33 -12.88 -24.71
CA ILE A 852 -17.89 -12.69 -26.11
C ILE A 852 -16.54 -11.96 -26.14
N ALA A 853 -16.37 -10.93 -25.35
CA ALA A 853 -15.10 -10.21 -25.26
C ALA A 853 -13.95 -11.14 -24.81
N GLY A 854 -14.21 -12.02 -23.84
CA GLY A 854 -13.24 -13.03 -23.39
C GLY A 854 -12.83 -13.99 -24.50
N ASN A 855 -13.76 -14.38 -25.38
CA ASN A 855 -13.43 -15.23 -26.53
C ASN A 855 -12.55 -14.55 -27.59
N PHE A 856 -12.62 -13.21 -27.70
CA PHE A 856 -11.94 -12.48 -28.76
C PHE A 856 -10.72 -11.66 -28.28
N HIS A 857 -10.50 -11.49 -26.98
CA HIS A 857 -9.49 -10.56 -26.45
C HIS A 857 -8.08 -10.82 -26.99
N ASP A 858 -7.75 -12.06 -27.22
CA ASP A 858 -6.44 -12.53 -27.67
C ASP A 858 -6.40 -12.97 -29.15
N GLU A 859 -7.45 -12.73 -29.92
CA GLU A 859 -7.55 -13.20 -31.32
C GLU A 859 -6.39 -12.69 -32.19
N GLY A 860 -5.94 -11.47 -31.93
CA GLY A 860 -4.79 -10.86 -32.61
C GLY A 860 -3.47 -11.62 -32.39
N LYS A 861 -3.34 -12.42 -31.32
CA LYS A 861 -2.14 -13.27 -31.10
C LYS A 861 -1.95 -14.35 -32.17
N LYS A 862 -2.99 -14.66 -32.99
CA LYS A 862 -2.89 -15.56 -34.14
C LYS A 862 -2.02 -15.03 -35.26
N ASP A 863 -1.62 -13.75 -35.24
CA ASP A 863 -0.67 -13.16 -36.19
C ASP A 863 0.60 -14.01 -36.27
N GLU A 864 1.00 -14.39 -37.49
CA GLU A 864 2.14 -15.30 -37.73
C GLU A 864 3.45 -14.77 -37.11
N ARG A 865 3.65 -13.45 -37.09
CA ARG A 865 4.83 -12.80 -36.51
C ARG A 865 4.84 -13.00 -35.00
N PHE A 866 3.66 -12.83 -34.37
CA PHE A 866 3.51 -13.02 -32.93
C PHE A 866 3.68 -14.50 -32.55
N GLN A 867 3.11 -15.42 -33.33
CA GLN A 867 3.28 -16.87 -33.13
C GLN A 867 4.73 -17.31 -33.27
N ARG A 868 5.49 -16.74 -34.23
CA ARG A 868 6.93 -16.97 -34.34
C ARG A 868 7.70 -16.48 -33.12
N MET A 869 7.32 -15.33 -32.57
CA MET A 869 7.91 -14.81 -31.35
C MET A 869 7.72 -15.77 -30.18
N LEU A 870 6.50 -16.24 -29.95
CA LEU A 870 6.19 -17.21 -28.91
C LEU A 870 6.90 -18.56 -29.11
N ARG A 871 7.26 -18.93 -30.33
CA ARG A 871 7.96 -20.17 -30.71
C ARG A 871 9.47 -20.00 -30.91
N TYR A 872 10.06 -18.94 -30.40
CA TYR A 872 11.50 -18.68 -30.52
C TYR A 872 12.05 -18.66 -31.95
N GLY A 873 11.31 -18.09 -32.87
CA GLY A 873 11.69 -17.98 -34.30
C GLY A 873 11.36 -19.18 -35.14
N HIS A 874 10.88 -20.27 -34.56
CA HIS A 874 10.44 -21.43 -35.33
C HIS A 874 9.14 -21.17 -36.05
N GLN A 875 9.07 -21.54 -37.33
CA GLN A 875 7.81 -21.50 -38.09
C GLN A 875 6.84 -22.53 -37.52
N SER A 876 5.57 -22.13 -37.37
CA SER A 876 4.50 -23.08 -37.10
C SER A 876 4.35 -24.03 -38.29
N SER A 877 4.17 -25.34 -38.05
CA SER A 877 3.59 -26.22 -39.05
C SER A 877 2.19 -25.75 -39.38
N ALA A 878 1.68 -26.02 -40.56
CA ALA A 878 0.34 -25.63 -40.98
C ALA A 878 -0.78 -26.11 -40.01
N ASP A 879 -0.50 -27.19 -39.27
CA ASP A 879 -1.41 -27.83 -38.30
C ASP A 879 -1.07 -27.48 -36.83
N ALA A 880 -0.15 -26.57 -36.58
CA ALA A 880 0.22 -26.21 -35.22
C ALA A 880 -0.78 -25.23 -34.58
N GLU A 881 -1.35 -25.61 -33.43
CA GLU A 881 -2.29 -24.78 -32.71
C GLU A 881 -1.64 -23.46 -32.26
N PRO A 882 -2.35 -22.32 -32.39
CA PRO A 882 -1.86 -21.04 -31.93
C PRO A 882 -1.61 -21.03 -30.40
N LEU A 883 -0.50 -20.44 -29.99
CA LEU A 883 -0.15 -20.29 -28.58
C LEU A 883 -0.69 -18.97 -28.01
N ALA A 884 -1.27 -19.02 -26.84
CA ALA A 884 -1.55 -17.85 -26.03
C ALA A 884 -0.30 -17.35 -25.30
N LYS A 885 0.47 -18.29 -24.75
CA LYS A 885 1.70 -18.03 -23.98
C LYS A 885 2.73 -19.12 -24.22
N SER A 886 4.02 -18.78 -24.07
CA SER A 886 5.14 -19.70 -24.21
C SER A 886 5.78 -20.02 -22.86
N LEU A 887 6.26 -21.25 -22.68
CA LEU A 887 7.04 -21.69 -21.49
C LEU A 887 8.35 -20.91 -21.31
N PHE A 888 8.93 -20.48 -22.39
CA PHE A 888 10.23 -19.83 -22.40
C PHE A 888 10.04 -18.36 -22.73
N GLN A 889 10.35 -17.47 -21.80
CA GLN A 889 10.38 -16.05 -22.09
C GLN A 889 11.70 -15.46 -21.62
N SER A 890 12.46 -14.97 -22.60
CA SER A 890 13.62 -14.11 -22.36
C SER A 890 13.28 -12.73 -22.89
N ARG A 891 13.27 -11.73 -22.02
CA ARG A 891 13.01 -10.32 -22.42
C ARG A 891 13.96 -9.83 -23.51
N SER A 892 15.22 -10.19 -23.41
CA SER A 892 16.21 -9.82 -24.43
C SER A 892 15.92 -10.49 -25.77
N TRP A 893 15.33 -11.68 -25.76
CA TRP A 893 14.86 -12.34 -26.97
C TRP A 893 13.62 -11.65 -27.55
N GLU A 894 12.61 -11.39 -26.75
CA GLU A 894 11.38 -10.75 -27.17
C GLU A 894 11.66 -9.35 -27.74
N GLN A 895 12.48 -8.56 -27.09
CA GLN A 895 12.83 -7.23 -27.53
C GLN A 895 13.64 -7.24 -28.83
N ARG A 896 14.59 -8.16 -28.99
CA ARG A 896 15.30 -8.35 -30.27
C ARG A 896 14.34 -8.81 -31.38
N PHE A 897 13.43 -9.73 -31.06
CA PHE A 897 12.48 -10.27 -32.04
C PHE A 897 11.48 -9.22 -32.48
N ARG A 898 10.93 -8.45 -31.57
CA ARG A 898 10.01 -7.32 -31.88
C ARG A 898 10.67 -6.30 -32.81
N ASN A 899 11.94 -6.00 -32.59
CA ASN A 899 12.69 -5.11 -33.46
C ASN A 899 12.94 -5.71 -34.85
N THR A 900 13.22 -7.00 -34.97
CA THR A 900 13.52 -7.68 -36.22
C THR A 900 12.28 -7.86 -37.10
N TYR A 901 11.13 -8.17 -36.52
CA TYR A 901 9.90 -8.52 -37.22
C TYR A 901 8.85 -7.40 -37.24
N GLN A 902 9.27 -6.16 -36.99
CA GLN A 902 8.39 -4.97 -37.02
C GLN A 902 7.19 -5.05 -36.05
N LEU A 903 7.38 -5.69 -34.91
CA LEU A 903 6.38 -5.77 -33.83
C LEU A 903 6.58 -4.69 -32.77
N ARG A 904 7.53 -3.76 -32.95
CA ARG A 904 7.71 -2.64 -32.04
C ARG A 904 6.49 -1.73 -32.07
N GLY A 905 5.83 -1.56 -30.92
CA GLY A 905 4.57 -0.82 -30.83
C GLY A 905 3.33 -1.55 -31.33
N TRP A 906 3.47 -2.73 -31.89
CA TRP A 906 2.35 -3.55 -32.32
C TRP A 906 1.57 -4.09 -31.13
N ARG A 907 0.24 -4.01 -31.19
CA ARG A 907 -0.67 -4.44 -30.15
C ARG A 907 -1.62 -5.52 -30.66
N HIS A 908 -1.64 -6.68 -29.99
CA HIS A 908 -2.56 -7.76 -30.37
C HIS A 908 -4.01 -7.42 -30.06
N GLU A 909 -4.28 -6.63 -29.00
CA GLU A 909 -5.63 -6.17 -28.67
C GLU A 909 -6.21 -5.27 -29.79
N GLN A 910 -5.42 -4.38 -30.37
CA GLN A 910 -5.82 -3.59 -31.54
C GLN A 910 -6.20 -4.50 -32.74
N ARG A 911 -5.39 -5.53 -32.99
CA ARG A 911 -5.69 -6.53 -34.04
C ARG A 911 -6.94 -7.33 -33.67
N SER A 912 -7.12 -7.72 -32.42
CA SER A 912 -8.30 -8.45 -31.94
C SER A 912 -9.60 -7.67 -32.19
N VAL A 913 -9.61 -6.34 -32.00
CA VAL A 913 -10.76 -5.49 -32.30
C VAL A 913 -11.14 -5.56 -33.80
N ALA A 914 -10.15 -5.47 -34.68
CA ALA A 914 -10.39 -5.55 -36.12
C ALA A 914 -10.93 -6.94 -36.53
N GLU A 915 -10.39 -8.01 -35.96
CA GLU A 915 -10.86 -9.40 -36.19
C GLU A 915 -12.30 -9.60 -35.67
N PHE A 916 -12.63 -9.07 -34.51
CA PHE A 916 -14.02 -9.13 -34.00
C PHE A 916 -14.98 -8.36 -34.90
N ARG A 917 -14.63 -7.15 -35.36
CA ARG A 917 -15.46 -6.37 -36.28
C ARG A 917 -15.66 -7.10 -37.60
N PHE A 918 -14.59 -7.71 -38.11
CA PHE A 918 -14.68 -8.56 -39.30
C PHE A 918 -15.63 -9.74 -39.10
N ALA A 919 -15.56 -10.39 -37.92
CA ALA A 919 -16.47 -11.49 -37.58
C ALA A 919 -17.93 -11.01 -37.51
N CYS A 920 -18.21 -9.85 -36.90
CA CYS A 920 -19.54 -9.24 -36.87
C CYS A 920 -20.11 -8.96 -38.28
N GLU A 921 -19.27 -8.60 -39.25
CA GLU A 921 -19.69 -8.35 -40.63
C GLU A 921 -19.73 -9.61 -41.52
N THR A 922 -19.34 -10.78 -40.98
CA THR A 922 -19.19 -12.01 -41.76
C THR A 922 -20.10 -13.14 -41.26
N TYR A 923 -20.32 -13.22 -39.94
CA TYR A 923 -21.07 -14.32 -39.32
C TYR A 923 -22.44 -13.87 -38.84
N ILE A 924 -23.50 -14.55 -39.31
CA ILE A 924 -24.92 -14.22 -39.07
C ILE A 924 -25.23 -14.09 -37.57
N GLN A 925 -24.62 -14.92 -36.71
CA GLN A 925 -24.88 -14.90 -35.28
C GLN A 925 -24.40 -13.60 -34.59
N LEU A 926 -23.24 -13.08 -35.00
CA LEU A 926 -22.71 -11.81 -34.51
C LEU A 926 -23.29 -10.59 -35.24
N GLU A 927 -23.72 -10.76 -36.50
CA GLU A 927 -24.39 -9.72 -37.24
C GLU A 927 -25.69 -9.27 -36.56
N SER A 928 -26.41 -10.22 -35.95
CA SER A 928 -27.69 -9.95 -35.24
C SER A 928 -27.54 -9.32 -33.85
N MET A 929 -26.34 -9.16 -33.31
CA MET A 929 -26.13 -8.44 -32.05
C MET A 929 -26.54 -6.98 -32.15
N ASP A 930 -27.03 -6.40 -31.03
CA ASP A 930 -27.28 -4.97 -30.95
C ASP A 930 -25.99 -4.17 -31.17
N GLU A 931 -26.15 -3.00 -31.78
CA GLU A 931 -24.97 -2.17 -32.10
C GLU A 931 -24.25 -1.66 -30.86
N PHE A 932 -24.99 -1.44 -29.76
CA PHE A 932 -24.40 -1.04 -28.50
C PHE A 932 -23.61 -2.19 -27.82
N ASP A 933 -24.11 -3.41 -27.91
CA ASP A 933 -23.41 -4.60 -27.42
C ASP A 933 -22.14 -4.84 -28.22
N LYS A 934 -22.18 -4.69 -29.55
CA LYS A 934 -20.99 -4.74 -30.42
C LYS A 934 -19.94 -3.70 -30.01
N GLN A 935 -20.37 -2.49 -29.68
CA GLN A 935 -19.46 -1.40 -29.25
C GLN A 935 -18.86 -1.72 -27.88
N LEU A 936 -19.64 -2.24 -26.93
CA LEU A 936 -19.14 -2.67 -25.63
C LEU A 936 -18.10 -3.79 -25.77
N VAL A 937 -18.39 -4.82 -26.53
CA VAL A 937 -17.45 -5.93 -26.77
C VAL A 937 -16.16 -5.42 -27.41
N GLN A 938 -16.24 -4.57 -28.45
CA GLN A 938 -15.05 -3.98 -29.06
C GLN A 938 -14.22 -3.18 -28.06
N ARG A 939 -14.90 -2.36 -27.21
CA ARG A 939 -14.26 -1.59 -26.16
C ARG A 939 -13.49 -2.49 -25.20
N LEU A 940 -14.13 -3.53 -24.67
CA LEU A 940 -13.54 -4.47 -23.72
C LEU A 940 -12.34 -5.24 -24.32
N ILE A 941 -12.43 -5.65 -25.58
CA ILE A 941 -11.32 -6.29 -26.31
C ILE A 941 -10.14 -5.32 -26.42
N GLY A 942 -10.37 -4.12 -26.94
CA GLY A 942 -9.31 -3.15 -27.21
C GLY A 942 -8.61 -2.63 -25.98
N THR A 943 -9.29 -2.63 -24.84
CA THR A 943 -8.75 -2.13 -23.57
C THR A 943 -8.35 -3.24 -22.59
N SER A 944 -8.41 -4.51 -22.99
CA SER A 944 -8.15 -5.69 -22.13
C SER A 944 -6.81 -5.66 -21.41
N HIS A 945 -5.80 -5.01 -21.98
CA HIS A 945 -4.48 -4.82 -21.38
C HIS A 945 -4.21 -3.36 -20.94
N GLY A 946 -5.26 -2.53 -20.84
CA GLY A 946 -5.17 -1.14 -20.39
C GLY A 946 -4.62 -0.16 -21.42
N HIS A 947 -4.53 -0.57 -22.69
CA HIS A 947 -4.24 0.29 -23.85
C HIS A 947 -5.53 0.66 -24.58
N GLY A 948 -5.45 1.56 -25.58
CA GLY A 948 -6.60 1.92 -26.42
C GLY A 948 -7.72 2.68 -25.70
N ARG A 949 -7.47 3.24 -24.54
CA ARG A 949 -8.50 3.92 -23.73
C ARG A 949 -8.90 5.29 -24.27
N SER A 950 -8.03 5.93 -25.00
CA SER A 950 -8.34 7.13 -25.80
C SER A 950 -8.17 6.83 -27.29
N THR A 951 -7.02 6.29 -27.67
CA THR A 951 -6.68 5.96 -29.06
C THR A 951 -5.61 4.88 -29.12
N PHE A 952 -5.34 4.36 -30.30
CA PHE A 952 -4.17 3.54 -30.56
C PHE A 952 -3.11 4.36 -31.30
N HIS A 953 -1.86 4.31 -30.82
CA HIS A 953 -0.76 5.14 -31.34
C HIS A 953 -0.27 4.76 -32.74
N TYR A 954 -0.53 3.52 -33.15
CA TYR A 954 -0.04 2.96 -34.38
C TYR A 954 -1.19 2.70 -35.33
N GLY A 955 -1.09 3.28 -36.51
CA GLY A 955 -2.06 3.10 -37.61
C GLY A 955 -2.00 1.70 -38.22
N THR A 956 -2.91 1.46 -39.15
CA THR A 956 -3.13 0.15 -39.82
C THR A 956 -1.91 -0.40 -40.53
N ALA A 957 -1.01 0.47 -41.01
CA ALA A 957 0.24 0.07 -41.68
C ALA A 957 1.15 -0.81 -40.77
N TYR A 958 1.06 -0.63 -39.44
CA TYR A 958 1.84 -1.41 -38.47
C TYR A 958 1.05 -2.62 -37.97
N LEU A 959 -0.28 -2.56 -38.02
CA LEU A 959 -1.16 -3.59 -37.52
C LEU A 959 -1.14 -4.85 -38.36
N LEU A 960 -1.08 -4.70 -39.69
CA LEU A 960 -1.23 -5.78 -40.63
C LEU A 960 0.12 -6.25 -41.20
N PRO A 961 0.31 -7.55 -41.44
CA PRO A 961 1.59 -8.09 -41.92
C PRO A 961 1.86 -7.57 -43.35
N GLN A 962 3.14 -7.27 -43.57
CA GLN A 962 3.62 -6.92 -44.93
C GLN A 962 3.94 -8.19 -45.70
N ALA A 963 3.12 -8.56 -46.65
CA ALA A 963 3.37 -9.67 -47.56
C ALA A 963 4.11 -9.20 -48.81
N GLY A 964 5.36 -9.67 -48.98
CA GLY A 964 6.10 -9.50 -50.26
C GLY A 964 6.28 -8.07 -50.80
N GLY A 965 6.38 -7.07 -49.88
CA GLY A 965 6.49 -5.66 -50.27
C GLY A 965 5.17 -4.90 -50.38
N ALA A 966 4.03 -5.58 -50.21
CA ALA A 966 2.74 -4.92 -50.03
C ALA A 966 2.50 -4.65 -48.52
N SER A 967 2.02 -3.47 -48.22
CA SER A 967 1.88 -2.97 -46.85
C SER A 967 0.60 -3.43 -46.14
N ARG A 968 -0.12 -4.41 -46.64
CA ARG A 968 -1.46 -4.77 -46.11
C ARG A 968 -1.70 -6.28 -46.11
N ASP A 969 -2.66 -6.71 -45.28
CA ASP A 969 -3.16 -8.09 -45.24
C ASP A 969 -3.70 -8.53 -46.63
N ALA A 970 -3.66 -9.85 -46.88
CA ALA A 970 -4.27 -10.43 -48.08
C ALA A 970 -5.81 -10.29 -48.09
N ASN A 971 -6.44 -10.01 -46.95
CA ASN A 971 -7.88 -9.81 -46.84
C ASN A 971 -8.26 -8.33 -46.97
N PRO A 972 -8.79 -7.88 -48.14
CA PRO A 972 -9.15 -6.48 -48.38
C PRO A 972 -10.22 -5.94 -47.41
N LYS A 973 -11.14 -6.79 -46.96
CA LYS A 973 -12.20 -6.41 -46.03
C LYS A 973 -11.66 -6.08 -44.66
N LEU A 974 -10.69 -6.86 -44.17
CA LEU A 974 -10.01 -6.59 -42.89
C LEU A 974 -9.18 -5.29 -42.96
N ASN A 975 -8.56 -5.02 -44.08
CA ASN A 975 -7.86 -3.76 -44.34
C ASN A 975 -8.81 -2.56 -44.25
N ASP A 976 -9.98 -2.63 -44.93
CA ASP A 976 -11.01 -1.58 -44.88
C ASP A 976 -11.54 -1.37 -43.45
N ILE A 977 -11.81 -2.42 -42.71
CA ILE A 977 -12.23 -2.37 -41.29
C ILE A 977 -11.18 -1.69 -40.42
N SER A 978 -9.91 -2.07 -40.58
CA SER A 978 -8.81 -1.51 -39.81
C SER A 978 -8.62 -0.01 -40.10
N ASP A 979 -8.73 0.39 -41.39
CA ASP A 979 -8.65 1.81 -41.79
C ASP A 979 -9.81 2.62 -41.21
N ARG A 980 -11.04 2.10 -41.22
CA ARG A 980 -12.19 2.77 -40.60
C ARG A 980 -12.03 2.93 -39.08
N LEU A 981 -11.62 1.87 -38.43
CA LEU A 981 -11.43 1.87 -36.96
C LEU A 981 -10.33 2.84 -36.54
N PHE A 982 -9.13 2.74 -37.12
CA PHE A 982 -7.93 3.35 -36.55
C PHE A 982 -7.33 4.52 -37.34
N GLU A 983 -7.83 4.79 -38.55
CA GLU A 983 -7.41 5.94 -39.36
C GLU A 983 -8.54 6.95 -39.56
N MET A 984 -9.82 6.51 -39.53
CA MET A 984 -10.98 7.36 -39.78
C MET A 984 -11.75 7.74 -38.51
N GLY A 985 -11.28 7.38 -37.30
CA GLY A 985 -11.80 7.83 -36.03
C GLY A 985 -13.02 7.06 -35.49
N GLU A 986 -13.35 5.89 -36.06
CA GLU A 986 -14.44 5.06 -35.51
C GLU A 986 -14.11 4.55 -34.11
N TRP A 987 -12.82 4.29 -33.81
CA TRP A 987 -12.39 3.84 -32.48
C TRP A 987 -12.62 4.90 -31.41
N GLU A 988 -12.17 6.12 -31.64
CA GLU A 988 -12.35 7.25 -30.74
C GLU A 988 -13.84 7.54 -30.50
N THR A 989 -14.65 7.49 -31.56
CA THR A 989 -16.10 7.62 -31.45
C THR A 989 -16.74 6.53 -30.60
N LEU A 990 -16.26 5.29 -30.71
CA LEU A 990 -16.69 4.15 -29.90
C LEU A 990 -16.31 4.32 -28.42
N VAL A 991 -15.07 4.79 -28.17
CA VAL A 991 -14.59 5.11 -26.83
C VAL A 991 -15.50 6.13 -26.12
N ASP A 992 -15.82 7.22 -26.82
CA ASP A 992 -16.69 8.28 -26.30
C ASP A 992 -18.11 7.76 -26.03
N ARG A 993 -18.71 7.05 -26.96
CA ARG A 993 -20.06 6.48 -26.81
C ARG A 993 -20.17 5.49 -25.67
N THR A 994 -19.20 4.61 -25.52
CA THR A 994 -19.21 3.63 -24.41
C THR A 994 -19.01 4.31 -23.06
N SER A 995 -18.19 5.36 -22.99
CA SER A 995 -18.00 6.16 -21.78
C SER A 995 -19.25 6.98 -21.43
N GLN A 996 -19.96 7.56 -22.40
CA GLN A 996 -21.24 8.24 -22.19
C GLN A 996 -22.33 7.28 -21.70
N ARG A 997 -22.33 6.05 -22.24
CA ARG A 997 -23.36 5.06 -21.93
C ARG A 997 -23.18 4.46 -20.53
N TYR A 998 -21.98 4.01 -20.16
CA TYR A 998 -21.72 3.25 -18.94
C TYR A 998 -21.02 4.06 -17.84
N GLY A 999 -20.60 5.28 -18.13
CA GLY A 999 -19.74 6.08 -17.26
C GLY A 999 -18.25 5.71 -17.39
N PHE A 1000 -17.39 6.59 -16.89
CA PHE A 1000 -15.93 6.40 -16.98
C PHE A 1000 -15.43 5.28 -16.06
N TRP A 1001 -15.95 5.23 -14.84
CA TRP A 1001 -15.63 4.17 -13.89
C TRP A 1001 -16.42 2.89 -14.16
N GLY A 1002 -17.66 3.01 -14.68
CA GLY A 1002 -18.48 1.87 -15.07
C GLY A 1002 -17.82 1.03 -16.14
N ILE A 1003 -17.39 1.67 -17.24
CA ILE A 1003 -16.66 0.95 -18.30
C ILE A 1003 -15.34 0.37 -17.76
N SER A 1004 -14.64 1.08 -16.87
CA SER A 1004 -13.41 0.60 -16.23
C SER A 1004 -13.65 -0.57 -15.30
N TYR A 1005 -14.81 -0.65 -14.64
CA TYR A 1005 -15.22 -1.80 -13.85
C TYR A 1005 -15.44 -3.05 -14.72
N LEU A 1006 -16.10 -2.91 -15.86
CA LEU A 1006 -16.28 -4.00 -16.82
C LEU A 1006 -14.94 -4.48 -17.40
N GLU A 1007 -14.05 -3.54 -17.75
CA GLU A 1007 -12.66 -3.85 -18.15
C GLU A 1007 -11.92 -4.64 -17.05
N ALA A 1008 -12.13 -4.26 -15.79
CA ALA A 1008 -11.50 -4.94 -14.64
C ALA A 1008 -11.95 -6.39 -14.48
N LEU A 1009 -13.24 -6.69 -14.74
CA LEU A 1009 -13.77 -8.05 -14.67
C LEU A 1009 -13.16 -8.96 -15.75
N LEU A 1010 -13.12 -8.49 -16.99
CA LEU A 1010 -12.50 -9.23 -18.08
C LEU A 1010 -11.02 -9.50 -17.80
N ARG A 1011 -10.32 -8.48 -17.35
CA ARG A 1011 -8.90 -8.57 -17.05
C ARG A 1011 -8.60 -9.48 -15.86
N ALA A 1012 -9.44 -9.45 -14.83
CA ALA A 1012 -9.33 -10.37 -13.70
C ALA A 1012 -9.52 -11.84 -14.16
N ALA A 1013 -10.45 -12.08 -15.09
CA ALA A 1013 -10.64 -13.40 -15.68
C ALA A 1013 -9.39 -13.87 -16.45
N ASP A 1014 -8.81 -13.03 -17.32
CA ASP A 1014 -7.58 -13.36 -18.05
C ASP A 1014 -6.41 -13.66 -17.12
N ILE A 1015 -6.16 -12.79 -16.13
CA ILE A 1015 -5.04 -12.95 -15.19
C ILE A 1015 -5.19 -14.23 -14.36
N THR A 1016 -6.39 -14.52 -13.86
CA THR A 1016 -6.63 -15.72 -13.04
C THR A 1016 -6.54 -17.01 -13.85
N CYS A 1017 -7.15 -17.07 -15.03
CA CYS A 1017 -6.99 -18.23 -15.94
C CYS A 1017 -5.52 -18.46 -16.30
N SER A 1018 -4.78 -17.36 -16.57
CA SER A 1018 -3.35 -17.44 -16.87
C SER A 1018 -2.53 -17.98 -15.71
N LYS A 1019 -2.84 -17.59 -14.47
CA LYS A 1019 -2.18 -18.10 -13.24
C LYS A 1019 -2.48 -19.58 -13.00
N GLU A 1020 -3.69 -20.00 -13.24
CA GLU A 1020 -4.13 -21.39 -13.08
C GLU A 1020 -3.67 -22.31 -14.20
N GLY A 1021 -3.04 -21.76 -15.26
CA GLY A 1021 -2.56 -22.54 -16.39
C GLY A 1021 -3.67 -23.01 -17.33
N GLN A 1022 -4.75 -22.24 -17.41
CA GLN A 1022 -5.97 -22.50 -18.17
C GLN A 1022 -6.06 -21.64 -19.44
#